data_e8d5d430c7eaf5bc2368938ff9b7afda
#
_entry.id   e8d5d430c7eaf5bc2368938ff9b7afda
#
_cell.length_a   1.000
_cell.length_b   1.000
_cell.length_c   1.000
_cell.angle_alpha   90.00
_cell.angle_beta   90.00
_cell.angle_gamma   90.00
#
_symmetry.space_group_name_H-M   'P 1'
#
loop_
_entity.id
_entity.type
_entity.pdbx_description
1 polymer ?
#
loop_
_entity_poly.entity_id
_entity_poly.type
_entity_poly.pdbx_seq_one_letter_code
_entity_poly.pdbx_strand_id
1 'polypeptide(L)'
;MPGTAFPPFLVATWRSVRPFVFQAVFLFLLQQFNRLLWFLGNVFWLQPLGIGEYLQAFWVGAYFDLPVMAYVFAPLWIWWAIAPSSVHRRNYAFRGVATLLAFFTMLLNVIDAAYSNVTSKRSGKELIDVVMDPANSISGYLLDYWWGLILLIISALLIWRWFPMPEKTEGRSVKGDLIHDLPGSGNHSTPHGNLPSKIRGALLISARLLTVGLIILLAGRGGSRLRPLQASDASEFVLPEIAPLVVSTPFNLFSSFQTNGLKSVNWCSTQQIDSQFLGTTKPFSQVHLSHAPMNLVVIVVESLARDYTGFLNGAPYTPFLDKLSKNPDAVVLPYCFANGTKSIEMAPSLFAGLPSLMEDFFITSNYSTNRFTNAFGYFNRWGYQTSFFHGSNNGTMGFQSFLKSGGLQRYSGIDEYPQSDSDFDGHWGIFDEPYLQQYCKELSAMKAPFFSSVFTLSSHHPYTLPKNLPVHLPGSEKTVQKTIAYADFALQRFFESAQKQPWFSNTLFLITGDHTSHGTLEYFYSPSGHYEIPALFYAPGKQSKINSLFNQKTVLKTCSQLDLIPSAVAFISGETDVRLGQGRSVLDTAYNGYSYHFDKGLYYIIQYPYVLVMNQEGDCLDFYKQIRNSNRKESCITSNELKIIDQKYRMQLHLKMAVQSYRNALINNQWDQQFNR
;
A
#
# COMPACT_ATOMS: atom_id res chain seq x y z
N MET A 1 -48.91 8.36 32.65
CA MET A 1 -47.48 8.75 32.62
C MET A 1 -47.37 9.99 31.75
N PRO A 2 -46.94 11.18 32.25
CA PRO A 2 -46.87 12.38 31.44
C PRO A 2 -45.68 12.20 30.48
N GLY A 3 -45.92 12.38 29.19
CA GLY A 3 -44.89 12.29 28.13
C GLY A 3 -43.80 13.32 28.39
N THR A 4 -42.55 12.87 28.49
CA THR A 4 -41.35 13.70 28.58
C THR A 4 -41.18 14.45 27.27
N ALA A 5 -41.71 15.69 27.22
CA ALA A 5 -41.46 16.60 26.10
C ALA A 5 -39.93 16.90 26.07
N PHE A 6 -39.30 16.63 24.94
CA PHE A 6 -37.86 16.96 24.75
C PHE A 6 -37.62 18.44 25.02
N PRO A 7 -36.51 18.83 25.62
CA PRO A 7 -36.16 20.23 25.85
C PRO A 7 -36.31 21.07 24.59
N PRO A 8 -36.92 22.26 24.61
CA PRO A 8 -37.16 23.10 23.42
C PRO A 8 -35.91 23.38 22.60
N PHE A 9 -34.74 23.46 23.24
CA PHE A 9 -33.43 23.61 22.59
C PHE A 9 -33.09 22.42 21.69
N LEU A 10 -33.30 21.18 22.14
CA LEU A 10 -33.05 19.98 21.35
C LEU A 10 -33.98 19.88 20.15
N VAL A 11 -35.24 20.29 20.30
CA VAL A 11 -36.21 20.34 19.19
C VAL A 11 -35.81 21.36 18.14
N ALA A 12 -35.36 22.55 18.57
CA ALA A 12 -34.88 23.60 17.65
C ALA A 12 -33.60 23.19 16.91
N THR A 13 -32.64 22.54 17.61
CA THR A 13 -31.43 22.02 17.02
C THR A 13 -31.76 20.90 16.02
N TRP A 14 -32.62 19.96 16.34
CA TRP A 14 -33.06 18.91 15.45
C TRP A 14 -33.73 19.47 14.18
N ARG A 15 -34.62 20.44 14.28
CA ARG A 15 -35.26 21.09 13.12
C ARG A 15 -34.23 21.76 12.21
N SER A 16 -33.11 22.27 12.74
CA SER A 16 -32.07 22.89 11.93
C SER A 16 -31.16 21.87 11.22
N VAL A 17 -30.95 20.69 11.80
CA VAL A 17 -30.01 19.65 11.29
C VAL A 17 -30.76 18.58 10.46
N ARG A 18 -32.04 18.36 10.70
CA ARG A 18 -32.89 17.36 10.03
C ARG A 18 -32.77 17.35 8.49
N PRO A 19 -32.83 18.50 7.78
CA PRO A 19 -32.67 18.49 6.32
C PRO A 19 -31.32 17.96 5.84
N PHE A 20 -30.27 18.29 6.57
CA PHE A 20 -28.93 17.80 6.31
C PHE A 20 -28.83 16.27 6.48
N VAL A 21 -29.41 15.73 7.55
CA VAL A 21 -29.46 14.29 7.81
C VAL A 21 -30.19 13.57 6.67
N PHE A 22 -31.38 14.09 6.24
CA PHE A 22 -32.08 13.47 5.11
C PHE A 22 -31.31 13.53 3.80
N GLN A 23 -30.60 14.63 3.53
CA GLN A 23 -29.73 14.73 2.36
C GLN A 23 -28.58 13.71 2.44
N ALA A 24 -27.93 13.59 3.60
CA ALA A 24 -26.86 12.60 3.79
C ALA A 24 -27.35 11.16 3.60
N VAL A 25 -28.53 10.83 4.16
CA VAL A 25 -29.15 9.51 3.97
C VAL A 25 -29.52 9.27 2.49
N PHE A 26 -30.09 10.26 1.82
CA PHE A 26 -30.41 10.14 0.40
C PHE A 26 -29.17 9.89 -0.45
N LEU A 27 -28.09 10.66 -0.23
CA LEU A 27 -26.84 10.50 -0.93
C LEU A 27 -26.16 9.15 -0.63
N PHE A 28 -26.24 8.71 0.61
CA PHE A 28 -25.77 7.38 1.01
C PHE A 28 -26.51 6.27 0.24
N LEU A 29 -27.82 6.32 0.19
CA LEU A 29 -28.63 5.34 -0.56
C LEU A 29 -28.31 5.40 -2.07
N LEU A 30 -28.04 6.57 -2.61
CA LEU A 30 -27.61 6.73 -4.00
C LEU A 30 -26.25 6.05 -4.25
N GLN A 31 -25.30 6.15 -3.34
CA GLN A 31 -24.01 5.45 -3.49
C GLN A 31 -24.19 3.93 -3.42
N GLN A 32 -25.05 3.42 -2.53
CA GLN A 32 -25.37 1.98 -2.51
C GLN A 32 -26.03 1.52 -3.81
N PHE A 33 -26.90 2.34 -4.39
CA PHE A 33 -27.52 2.06 -5.68
C PHE A 33 -26.47 2.05 -6.80
N ASN A 34 -25.55 3.02 -6.85
CA ASN A 34 -24.45 3.03 -7.80
C ASN A 34 -23.57 1.76 -7.68
N ARG A 35 -23.30 1.30 -6.46
CA ARG A 35 -22.56 0.06 -6.21
C ARG A 35 -23.31 -1.17 -6.73
N LEU A 36 -24.60 -1.22 -6.52
CA LEU A 36 -25.46 -2.31 -7.04
C LEU A 36 -25.43 -2.32 -8.58
N LEU A 37 -25.56 -1.17 -9.24
CA LEU A 37 -25.49 -1.07 -10.69
C LEU A 37 -24.15 -1.57 -11.23
N TRP A 38 -23.06 -1.13 -10.61
CA TRP A 38 -21.74 -1.59 -10.98
C TRP A 38 -21.58 -3.11 -10.78
N PHE A 39 -22.07 -3.64 -9.66
CA PHE A 39 -22.06 -5.08 -9.38
C PHE A 39 -22.82 -5.87 -10.46
N LEU A 40 -24.04 -5.46 -10.78
CA LEU A 40 -24.83 -6.13 -11.82
C LEU A 40 -24.19 -6.10 -13.19
N GLY A 41 -23.50 -5.00 -13.54
CA GLY A 41 -22.76 -4.88 -14.79
C GLY A 41 -21.46 -5.68 -14.86
N ASN A 42 -20.93 -6.13 -13.70
CA ASN A 42 -19.60 -6.73 -13.60
C ASN A 42 -19.58 -8.12 -12.93
N VAL A 43 -20.74 -8.66 -12.59
CA VAL A 43 -20.85 -9.95 -11.85
C VAL A 43 -20.15 -11.13 -12.55
N PHE A 44 -20.05 -11.08 -13.88
CA PHE A 44 -19.51 -12.18 -14.69
C PHE A 44 -18.00 -12.41 -14.53
N TRP A 45 -17.23 -11.37 -14.19
CA TRP A 45 -15.80 -11.52 -13.96
C TRP A 45 -15.40 -11.54 -12.47
N LEU A 46 -16.35 -11.20 -11.59
CA LEU A 46 -16.16 -11.41 -10.15
C LEU A 46 -16.23 -12.92 -9.85
N GLN A 47 -15.36 -13.40 -8.98
CA GLN A 47 -15.41 -14.80 -8.58
C GLN A 47 -16.75 -15.12 -7.91
N PRO A 48 -17.38 -16.28 -8.20
CA PRO A 48 -18.59 -16.70 -7.54
C PRO A 48 -18.31 -16.99 -6.07
N LEU A 49 -18.81 -16.13 -5.21
CA LEU A 49 -18.72 -16.22 -3.75
C LEU A 49 -20.11 -16.38 -3.14
N GLY A 50 -20.17 -16.63 -1.84
CA GLY A 50 -21.42 -16.68 -1.11
C GLY A 50 -22.07 -15.31 -0.97
N ILE A 51 -23.38 -15.31 -0.72
CA ILE A 51 -24.16 -14.05 -0.53
C ILE A 51 -23.59 -13.25 0.65
N GLY A 52 -23.05 -13.92 1.69
CA GLY A 52 -22.48 -13.27 2.86
C GLY A 52 -21.30 -12.36 2.53
N GLU A 53 -20.39 -12.81 1.68
CA GLU A 53 -19.22 -12.05 1.25
C GLU A 53 -19.62 -10.82 0.42
N TYR A 54 -20.62 -10.94 -0.46
CA TYR A 54 -21.14 -9.79 -1.21
C TYR A 54 -21.83 -8.77 -0.29
N LEU A 55 -22.63 -9.22 0.68
CA LEU A 55 -23.26 -8.32 1.66
C LEU A 55 -22.21 -7.59 2.50
N GLN A 56 -21.13 -8.30 2.90
CA GLN A 56 -19.99 -7.67 3.59
C GLN A 56 -19.34 -6.60 2.71
N ALA A 57 -19.13 -6.85 1.42
CA ALA A 57 -18.58 -5.87 0.50
C ALA A 57 -19.47 -4.62 0.35
N PHE A 58 -20.78 -4.78 0.33
CA PHE A 58 -21.72 -3.65 0.34
C PHE A 58 -21.65 -2.85 1.64
N TRP A 59 -21.57 -3.53 2.79
CA TRP A 59 -21.45 -2.88 4.10
C TRP A 59 -20.13 -2.11 4.23
N VAL A 60 -19.02 -2.75 3.89
CA VAL A 60 -17.69 -2.11 3.90
C VAL A 60 -17.62 -0.98 2.87
N GLY A 61 -18.25 -1.16 1.71
CA GLY A 61 -18.32 -0.14 0.68
C GLY A 61 -19.04 1.13 1.15
N ALA A 62 -20.03 1.01 2.03
CA ALA A 62 -20.67 2.15 2.68
C ALA A 62 -19.66 3.02 3.45
N TYR A 63 -18.68 2.42 4.09
CA TYR A 63 -17.58 3.12 4.76
C TYR A 63 -16.68 3.85 3.77
N PHE A 64 -16.37 3.25 2.61
CA PHE A 64 -15.59 3.87 1.53
C PHE A 64 -16.35 4.97 0.78
N ASP A 65 -17.66 5.06 0.92
CA ASP A 65 -18.46 6.15 0.34
C ASP A 65 -18.41 7.44 1.17
N LEU A 66 -18.03 7.38 2.45
CA LEU A 66 -17.94 8.55 3.32
C LEU A 66 -17.00 9.66 2.78
N PRO A 67 -15.78 9.35 2.32
CA PRO A 67 -14.92 10.35 1.67
C PRO A 67 -15.54 10.95 0.40
N VAL A 68 -16.21 10.15 -0.43
CA VAL A 68 -16.90 10.64 -1.63
C VAL A 68 -18.00 11.63 -1.26
N MET A 69 -18.83 11.27 -0.31
CA MET A 69 -19.88 12.15 0.20
C MET A 69 -19.28 13.44 0.76
N ALA A 70 -18.21 13.33 1.55
CA ALA A 70 -17.55 14.49 2.15
C ALA A 70 -16.99 15.45 1.11
N TYR A 71 -16.26 14.95 0.11
CA TYR A 71 -15.59 15.81 -0.87
C TYR A 71 -16.51 16.31 -1.98
N VAL A 72 -17.34 15.44 -2.56
CA VAL A 72 -18.22 15.81 -3.67
C VAL A 72 -19.31 16.78 -3.21
N PHE A 73 -19.90 16.54 -2.05
CA PHE A 73 -21.02 17.35 -1.55
C PHE A 73 -20.60 18.45 -0.58
N ALA A 74 -19.30 18.59 -0.25
CA ALA A 74 -18.77 19.68 0.55
C ALA A 74 -19.26 21.08 0.10
N PRO A 75 -19.22 21.44 -1.20
CA PRO A 75 -19.72 22.74 -1.66
C PRO A 75 -21.20 22.98 -1.32
N LEU A 76 -22.03 21.94 -1.45
CA LEU A 76 -23.46 22.00 -1.12
C LEU A 76 -23.67 22.19 0.37
N TRP A 77 -22.92 21.49 1.21
CA TRP A 77 -23.02 21.57 2.68
C TRP A 77 -22.49 22.90 3.23
N ILE A 78 -21.40 23.41 2.65
CA ILE A 78 -20.87 24.75 2.97
C ILE A 78 -21.88 25.83 2.56
N TRP A 79 -22.46 25.71 1.36
CA TRP A 79 -23.53 26.62 0.94
C TRP A 79 -24.71 26.58 1.90
N TRP A 80 -25.17 25.39 2.31
CA TRP A 80 -26.21 25.25 3.31
C TRP A 80 -25.84 25.91 4.65
N ALA A 81 -24.59 25.81 5.10
CA ALA A 81 -24.14 26.37 6.36
C ALA A 81 -24.12 27.92 6.37
N ILE A 82 -23.76 28.54 5.23
CA ILE A 82 -23.57 29.99 5.08
C ILE A 82 -24.89 30.69 4.70
N ALA A 83 -25.71 30.08 3.84
CA ALA A 83 -26.86 30.75 3.27
C ALA A 83 -27.96 31.04 4.31
N PRO A 84 -28.52 32.27 4.29
CA PRO A 84 -29.65 32.60 5.14
C PRO A 84 -30.86 31.69 4.88
N SER A 85 -31.64 31.36 5.91
CA SER A 85 -32.81 30.49 5.80
C SER A 85 -33.85 30.96 4.75
N SER A 86 -33.89 32.24 4.45
CA SER A 86 -34.71 32.83 3.38
C SER A 86 -34.26 32.45 1.96
N VAL A 87 -32.97 32.21 1.75
CA VAL A 87 -32.41 31.85 0.44
C VAL A 87 -32.69 30.39 0.12
N HIS A 88 -32.74 29.51 1.13
CA HIS A 88 -33.07 28.09 0.95
C HIS A 88 -34.50 27.86 0.44
N ARG A 89 -35.39 28.82 0.64
CA ARG A 89 -36.82 28.69 0.25
C ARG A 89 -37.09 28.76 -1.25
N ARG A 90 -36.16 29.31 -2.06
CA ARG A 90 -36.38 29.62 -3.48
C ARG A 90 -35.59 28.74 -4.43
N ASN A 91 -34.81 27.75 -3.95
CA ASN A 91 -33.68 27.40 -4.75
C ASN A 91 -33.82 26.11 -5.55
N TYR A 92 -34.43 26.25 -6.73
CA TYR A 92 -34.14 25.41 -7.88
C TYR A 92 -32.63 25.32 -8.13
N ALA A 93 -31.86 26.37 -7.84
CA ALA A 93 -30.39 26.38 -7.92
C ALA A 93 -29.73 25.37 -6.96
N PHE A 94 -30.12 25.34 -5.68
CA PHE A 94 -29.59 24.36 -4.72
C PHE A 94 -29.92 22.92 -5.15
N ARG A 95 -31.18 22.68 -5.58
CA ARG A 95 -31.58 21.38 -6.12
C ARG A 95 -30.84 21.06 -7.41
N GLY A 96 -30.62 22.04 -8.29
CA GLY A 96 -29.85 21.89 -9.52
C GLY A 96 -28.41 21.46 -9.25
N VAL A 97 -27.70 22.14 -8.34
CA VAL A 97 -26.34 21.77 -7.93
C VAL A 97 -26.29 20.37 -7.30
N ALA A 98 -27.23 20.07 -6.39
CA ALA A 98 -27.30 18.75 -5.78
C ALA A 98 -27.52 17.64 -6.82
N THR A 99 -28.46 17.87 -7.77
CA THR A 99 -28.73 16.93 -8.86
C THR A 99 -27.50 16.76 -9.77
N LEU A 100 -26.83 17.86 -10.10
CA LEU A 100 -25.64 17.82 -10.95
C LEU A 100 -24.50 17.02 -10.28
N LEU A 101 -24.22 17.26 -9.00
CA LEU A 101 -23.20 16.53 -8.25
C LEU A 101 -23.53 15.03 -8.12
N ALA A 102 -24.79 14.72 -7.80
CA ALA A 102 -25.25 13.34 -7.71
C ALA A 102 -25.25 12.64 -9.09
N PHE A 103 -25.66 13.34 -10.14
CA PHE A 103 -25.58 12.84 -11.53
C PHE A 103 -24.13 12.54 -11.93
N PHE A 104 -23.19 13.43 -11.59
CA PHE A 104 -21.76 13.24 -11.90
C PHE A 104 -21.19 11.97 -11.22
N THR A 105 -21.52 11.73 -9.93
CA THR A 105 -21.07 10.49 -9.28
C THR A 105 -21.66 9.25 -9.93
N MET A 106 -22.90 9.31 -10.39
CA MET A 106 -23.54 8.21 -11.08
C MET A 106 -22.97 8.01 -12.48
N LEU A 107 -22.73 9.07 -13.24
CA LEU A 107 -22.09 9.03 -14.56
C LEU A 107 -20.75 8.31 -14.51
N LEU A 108 -19.89 8.65 -13.54
CA LEU A 108 -18.61 7.99 -13.35
C LEU A 108 -18.76 6.49 -13.09
N ASN A 109 -19.70 6.07 -12.26
CA ASN A 109 -19.92 4.65 -11.99
C ASN A 109 -20.53 3.89 -13.18
N VAL A 110 -21.38 4.52 -13.98
CA VAL A 110 -21.96 3.90 -15.20
C VAL A 110 -20.89 3.71 -16.29
N ILE A 111 -20.05 4.72 -16.52
CA ILE A 111 -18.94 4.61 -17.47
C ILE A 111 -17.97 3.53 -17.01
N ASP A 112 -17.64 3.53 -15.73
CA ASP A 112 -16.71 2.54 -15.15
C ASP A 112 -17.30 1.12 -15.17
N ALA A 113 -18.61 0.96 -15.02
CA ALA A 113 -19.24 -0.36 -15.14
C ALA A 113 -18.98 -1.00 -16.51
N ALA A 114 -18.95 -0.21 -17.57
CA ALA A 114 -18.59 -0.65 -18.92
C ALA A 114 -17.07 -0.91 -19.04
N TYR A 115 -16.26 0.03 -18.59
CA TYR A 115 -14.78 -0.05 -18.69
C TYR A 115 -14.17 -1.15 -17.84
N SER A 116 -14.72 -1.40 -16.66
CA SER A 116 -14.26 -2.48 -15.75
C SER A 116 -14.43 -3.88 -16.33
N ASN A 117 -15.35 -4.08 -17.27
CA ASN A 117 -15.49 -5.37 -17.99
C ASN A 117 -14.25 -5.69 -18.84
N VAL A 118 -13.54 -4.68 -19.32
CA VAL A 118 -12.33 -4.84 -20.12
C VAL A 118 -11.09 -4.93 -19.24
N THR A 119 -11.01 -4.09 -18.19
CA THR A 119 -9.81 -3.94 -17.37
C THR A 119 -9.81 -4.80 -16.12
N SER A 120 -10.96 -5.37 -15.74
CA SER A 120 -11.17 -6.14 -14.51
C SER A 120 -10.72 -5.42 -13.24
N LYS A 121 -10.80 -4.07 -13.23
CA LYS A 121 -10.52 -3.22 -12.07
C LYS A 121 -11.40 -1.97 -12.07
N ARG A 122 -11.49 -1.29 -10.94
CA ARG A 122 -12.08 0.04 -10.85
C ARG A 122 -11.18 1.08 -11.51
N SER A 123 -11.80 1.94 -12.31
CA SER A 123 -11.08 3.01 -12.99
C SER A 123 -10.64 4.11 -12.02
N GLY A 124 -9.43 4.62 -12.27
CA GLY A 124 -8.91 5.83 -11.65
C GLY A 124 -8.77 6.96 -12.68
N LYS A 125 -7.70 7.72 -12.58
CA LYS A 125 -7.38 8.86 -13.46
C LYS A 125 -7.33 8.48 -14.93
N GLU A 126 -6.93 7.24 -15.25
CA GLU A 126 -6.87 6.71 -16.62
C GLU A 126 -8.21 6.80 -17.35
N LEU A 127 -9.32 6.83 -16.63
CA LEU A 127 -10.65 7.02 -17.24
C LEU A 127 -10.76 8.36 -17.98
N ILE A 128 -10.14 9.40 -17.45
CA ILE A 128 -10.11 10.73 -18.08
C ILE A 128 -9.28 10.68 -19.34
N ASP A 129 -8.13 10.02 -19.31
CA ASP A 129 -7.23 9.89 -20.46
C ASP A 129 -7.93 9.13 -21.60
N VAL A 130 -8.67 8.06 -21.28
CA VAL A 130 -9.47 7.29 -22.25
C VAL A 130 -10.60 8.13 -22.88
N VAL A 131 -11.31 8.93 -22.07
CA VAL A 131 -12.41 9.78 -22.53
C VAL A 131 -11.89 10.95 -23.38
N MET A 132 -10.68 11.45 -23.08
CA MET A 132 -10.05 12.59 -23.77
C MET A 132 -9.25 12.17 -25.01
N ASP A 133 -9.02 10.86 -25.24
CA ASP A 133 -8.27 10.39 -26.40
C ASP A 133 -9.11 10.54 -27.70
N PRO A 134 -8.67 11.38 -28.67
CA PRO A 134 -9.38 11.58 -29.94
C PRO A 134 -9.50 10.30 -30.79
N ALA A 135 -8.63 9.30 -30.56
CA ALA A 135 -8.67 8.02 -31.26
C ALA A 135 -9.84 7.14 -30.80
N ASN A 136 -10.39 7.39 -29.60
CA ASN A 136 -11.52 6.65 -29.08
C ASN A 136 -12.84 7.18 -29.66
N SER A 137 -13.56 6.33 -30.38
CA SER A 137 -14.89 6.65 -30.90
C SER A 137 -15.93 6.69 -29.78
N ILE A 138 -16.16 7.87 -29.22
CA ILE A 138 -17.24 8.09 -28.22
C ILE A 138 -18.59 7.61 -28.78
N SER A 139 -18.82 7.74 -30.08
CA SER A 139 -20.05 7.26 -30.74
C SER A 139 -20.20 5.74 -30.66
N GLY A 140 -19.13 4.96 -30.76
CA GLY A 140 -19.17 3.51 -30.59
C GLY A 140 -19.60 3.12 -29.16
N TYR A 141 -18.98 3.74 -28.15
CA TYR A 141 -19.35 3.49 -26.75
C TYR A 141 -20.82 3.88 -26.44
N LEU A 142 -21.31 4.96 -27.01
CA LEU A 142 -22.71 5.40 -26.84
C LEU A 142 -23.70 4.41 -27.47
N LEU A 143 -23.35 3.78 -28.59
CA LEU A 143 -24.17 2.77 -29.24
C LEU A 143 -24.18 1.44 -28.48
N ASP A 144 -23.03 1.01 -27.96
CA ASP A 144 -22.91 -0.24 -27.23
C ASP A 144 -23.53 -0.17 -25.81
N TYR A 145 -23.50 1.01 -25.19
CA TYR A 145 -23.97 1.24 -23.81
C TYR A 145 -25.15 2.22 -23.72
N TRP A 146 -26.03 2.26 -24.75
CA TRP A 146 -27.22 3.15 -24.80
C TRP A 146 -28.13 3.02 -23.56
N TRP A 147 -28.23 1.84 -22.99
CA TRP A 147 -28.98 1.60 -21.76
C TRP A 147 -28.47 2.43 -20.57
N GLY A 148 -27.16 2.70 -20.52
CA GLY A 148 -26.54 3.55 -19.51
C GLY A 148 -27.04 5.00 -19.60
N LEU A 149 -27.26 5.53 -20.81
CA LEU A 149 -27.81 6.86 -21.01
C LEU A 149 -29.26 6.96 -20.51
N ILE A 150 -30.08 5.96 -20.80
CA ILE A 150 -31.46 5.91 -20.29
C ILE A 150 -31.47 5.90 -18.76
N LEU A 151 -30.62 5.08 -18.16
CA LEU A 151 -30.48 4.95 -16.72
C LEU A 151 -30.02 6.27 -16.10
N LEU A 152 -29.10 6.99 -16.70
CA LEU A 152 -28.63 8.30 -16.26
C LEU A 152 -29.76 9.36 -16.33
N ILE A 153 -30.54 9.39 -17.40
CA ILE A 153 -31.66 10.33 -17.56
C ILE A 153 -32.74 10.06 -16.49
N ILE A 154 -33.16 8.81 -16.34
CA ILE A 154 -34.15 8.42 -15.34
C ILE A 154 -33.66 8.81 -13.94
N SER A 155 -32.42 8.53 -13.63
CA SER A 155 -31.84 8.83 -12.30
C SER A 155 -31.75 10.33 -12.05
N ALA A 156 -31.38 11.13 -13.05
CA ALA A 156 -31.36 12.59 -12.93
C ALA A 156 -32.76 13.13 -12.60
N LEU A 157 -33.82 12.61 -13.28
CA LEU A 157 -35.22 12.98 -13.02
C LEU A 157 -35.67 12.58 -11.60
N LEU A 158 -35.28 11.36 -11.17
CA LEU A 158 -35.62 10.88 -9.82
C LEU A 158 -34.90 11.70 -8.74
N ILE A 159 -33.60 11.99 -8.93
CA ILE A 159 -32.83 12.85 -8.03
C ILE A 159 -33.45 14.23 -7.95
N TRP A 160 -33.75 14.85 -9.11
CA TRP A 160 -34.39 16.14 -9.16
C TRP A 160 -35.73 16.15 -8.42
N ARG A 161 -36.54 15.11 -8.56
CA ARG A 161 -37.91 15.01 -7.97
C ARG A 161 -37.87 14.75 -6.46
N TRP A 162 -36.93 13.93 -5.98
CA TRP A 162 -36.96 13.38 -4.61
C TRP A 162 -35.83 13.90 -3.72
N PHE A 163 -34.88 14.69 -4.24
CA PHE A 163 -33.79 15.22 -3.41
C PHE A 163 -34.41 16.02 -2.23
N PRO A 164 -34.04 15.68 -0.96
CA PRO A 164 -34.63 16.30 0.22
C PRO A 164 -34.29 17.79 0.29
N MET A 165 -35.32 18.62 0.26
CA MET A 165 -35.18 20.07 0.38
C MET A 165 -35.41 20.52 1.82
N PRO A 166 -34.75 21.59 2.28
CA PRO A 166 -35.03 22.19 3.56
C PRO A 166 -36.51 22.58 3.63
N GLU A 167 -37.21 22.21 4.73
CA GLU A 167 -38.62 22.55 4.92
C GLU A 167 -38.82 24.06 4.89
N LYS A 168 -39.98 24.49 4.33
CA LYS A 168 -40.44 25.87 4.47
C LYS A 168 -40.70 26.11 5.95
N THR A 169 -39.82 26.84 6.63
CA THR A 169 -40.22 27.47 7.85
C THR A 169 -41.26 28.54 7.45
N GLU A 170 -42.52 28.28 7.63
CA GLU A 170 -43.55 29.29 7.50
C GLU A 170 -43.15 30.51 8.33
N GLY A 171 -43.29 31.69 7.75
CA GLY A 171 -42.78 32.96 8.25
C GLY A 171 -43.37 33.42 9.59
N ARG A 172 -43.36 32.55 10.61
CA ARG A 172 -43.55 32.97 11.99
C ARG A 172 -42.23 33.63 12.43
N SER A 173 -42.31 34.94 12.54
CA SER A 173 -41.32 35.78 13.13
C SER A 173 -40.85 35.13 14.45
N VAL A 174 -39.53 34.84 14.56
CA VAL A 174 -38.92 34.36 15.83
C VAL A 174 -39.17 35.32 17.01
N LYS A 175 -39.89 36.42 16.79
CA LYS A 175 -40.32 37.37 17.82
C LYS A 175 -41.57 36.95 18.64
N GLY A 176 -42.30 35.89 18.24
CA GLY A 176 -43.59 35.54 18.89
C GLY A 176 -43.64 34.23 19.66
N ASP A 177 -42.87 33.20 19.25
CA ASP A 177 -43.15 31.81 19.67
C ASP A 177 -42.39 31.31 20.90
N LEU A 178 -41.54 32.16 21.55
CA LEU A 178 -40.83 31.76 22.78
C LEU A 178 -41.42 32.32 24.08
N ILE A 179 -42.48 33.14 24.02
CA ILE A 179 -43.03 33.81 25.20
C ILE A 179 -44.52 33.52 25.44
N HIS A 180 -45.25 32.90 24.49
CA HIS A 180 -46.71 32.80 24.59
C HIS A 180 -47.30 31.45 25.09
N ASP A 181 -46.52 30.42 25.29
CA ASP A 181 -47.00 29.08 25.69
C ASP A 181 -46.59 28.65 27.11
N LEU A 182 -46.37 29.60 28.03
CA LEU A 182 -46.35 29.29 29.46
C LEU A 182 -47.54 29.91 30.16
N PRO A 183 -48.52 29.12 30.63
CA PRO A 183 -49.59 29.65 31.45
C PRO A 183 -49.05 30.05 32.83
N GLY A 184 -48.98 31.34 33.10
CA GLY A 184 -48.79 31.83 34.45
C GLY A 184 -47.58 32.70 34.78
N SER A 185 -46.94 33.40 33.83
CA SER A 185 -45.89 34.34 34.20
C SER A 185 -46.34 35.80 34.14
N GLY A 186 -46.62 36.34 35.29
CA GLY A 186 -46.75 37.77 35.50
C GLY A 186 -45.43 38.50 35.14
N ASN A 187 -45.54 39.78 34.80
CA ASN A 187 -44.49 40.71 34.49
C ASN A 187 -43.32 40.69 35.50
N HIS A 188 -42.27 39.97 35.20
CA HIS A 188 -40.96 40.21 35.78
C HIS A 188 -39.95 40.34 34.65
N SER A 189 -39.61 41.61 34.37
CA SER A 189 -38.48 42.00 33.52
C SER A 189 -37.14 41.63 34.20
N THR A 190 -36.61 40.45 33.87
CA THR A 190 -35.21 40.14 34.19
C THR A 190 -34.33 40.64 33.08
N PRO A 191 -33.22 41.36 33.35
CA PRO A 191 -32.28 41.81 32.34
C PRO A 191 -31.30 40.69 31.99
N HIS A 192 -31.74 39.67 31.27
CA HIS A 192 -30.82 38.79 30.61
C HIS A 192 -30.47 39.39 29.23
N GLY A 193 -29.25 39.89 29.10
CA GLY A 193 -28.70 40.54 27.92
C GLY A 193 -28.89 39.66 26.67
N ASN A 194 -29.94 39.98 25.88
CA ASN A 194 -30.13 39.37 24.56
C ASN A 194 -28.98 39.84 23.65
N LEU A 195 -28.10 38.92 23.29
CA LEU A 195 -27.07 39.15 22.26
C LEU A 195 -27.72 39.76 21.00
N PRO A 196 -27.12 40.83 20.41
CA PRO A 196 -27.62 41.42 19.18
C PRO A 196 -27.92 40.40 18.11
N SER A 197 -28.99 40.55 17.36
CA SER A 197 -29.44 39.58 16.35
C SER A 197 -28.35 39.22 15.33
N LYS A 198 -27.48 40.18 14.99
CA LYS A 198 -26.31 39.96 14.12
C LYS A 198 -25.28 38.99 14.73
N ILE A 199 -25.00 39.14 16.04
CA ILE A 199 -24.05 38.28 16.75
C ILE A 199 -24.61 36.84 16.88
N ARG A 200 -25.90 36.72 17.19
CA ARG A 200 -26.61 35.41 17.22
C ARG A 200 -26.60 34.72 15.85
N GLY A 201 -26.80 35.47 14.76
CA GLY A 201 -26.69 34.98 13.39
C GLY A 201 -25.29 34.48 13.05
N ALA A 202 -24.28 35.28 13.40
CA ALA A 202 -22.87 34.91 13.18
C ALA A 202 -22.47 33.65 13.96
N LEU A 203 -22.85 33.53 15.22
CA LEU A 203 -22.59 32.33 16.04
C LEU A 203 -23.24 31.07 15.48
N LEU A 204 -24.45 31.16 14.96
CA LEU A 204 -25.15 30.03 14.31
C LEU A 204 -24.43 29.60 13.02
N ILE A 205 -24.00 30.55 12.18
CA ILE A 205 -23.24 30.26 10.97
C ILE A 205 -21.89 29.61 11.34
N SER A 206 -21.18 30.16 12.32
CA SER A 206 -19.91 29.58 12.79
C SER A 206 -20.08 28.16 13.33
N ALA A 207 -21.10 27.91 14.14
CA ALA A 207 -21.40 26.56 14.64
C ALA A 207 -21.72 25.57 13.52
N ARG A 208 -22.50 25.99 12.51
CA ARG A 208 -22.80 25.16 11.32
C ARG A 208 -21.52 24.85 10.50
N LEU A 209 -20.70 25.87 10.27
CA LEU A 209 -19.43 25.70 9.53
C LEU A 209 -18.46 24.78 10.27
N LEU A 210 -18.36 24.91 11.60
CA LEU A 210 -17.53 24.01 12.42
C LEU A 210 -18.05 22.58 12.35
N THR A 211 -19.38 22.39 12.45
CA THR A 211 -19.99 21.05 12.34
C THR A 211 -19.76 20.42 10.95
N VAL A 212 -20.01 21.18 9.89
CA VAL A 212 -19.78 20.73 8.51
C VAL A 212 -18.30 20.46 8.29
N GLY A 213 -17.40 21.36 8.75
CA GLY A 213 -15.96 21.18 8.65
C GLY A 213 -15.47 19.92 9.36
N LEU A 214 -15.98 19.64 10.56
CA LEU A 214 -15.64 18.45 11.32
C LEU A 214 -16.14 17.17 10.61
N ILE A 215 -17.36 17.19 10.07
CA ILE A 215 -17.90 16.05 9.29
C ILE A 215 -17.08 15.82 8.03
N ILE A 216 -16.73 16.87 7.28
CA ILE A 216 -15.90 16.77 6.08
C ILE A 216 -14.51 16.20 6.44
N LEU A 217 -13.91 16.66 7.54
CA LEU A 217 -12.61 16.18 8.00
C LEU A 217 -12.65 14.70 8.38
N LEU A 218 -13.59 14.31 9.23
CA LEU A 218 -13.69 12.92 9.71
C LEU A 218 -14.12 11.96 8.60
N ALA A 219 -15.17 12.31 7.86
CA ALA A 219 -15.65 11.48 6.76
C ALA A 219 -14.65 11.42 5.60
N GLY A 220 -14.02 12.56 5.26
CA GLY A 220 -13.00 12.63 4.21
C GLY A 220 -11.74 11.81 4.49
N ARG A 221 -11.37 11.65 5.76
CA ARG A 221 -10.25 10.76 6.15
C ARG A 221 -10.66 9.28 6.24
N GLY A 222 -11.94 8.96 6.24
CA GLY A 222 -12.43 7.63 6.58
C GLY A 222 -12.33 7.36 8.10
N GLY A 223 -12.75 8.34 8.94
CA GLY A 223 -12.78 8.23 10.40
C GLY A 223 -11.50 8.71 11.10
N SER A 224 -11.14 8.04 12.21
CA SER A 224 -9.99 8.41 13.07
C SER A 224 -8.68 7.72 12.70
N ARG A 225 -8.56 7.13 11.51
CA ARG A 225 -7.33 6.45 11.06
C ARG A 225 -6.13 7.38 11.04
N LEU A 226 -4.93 6.85 11.30
CA LEU A 226 -3.67 7.60 11.25
C LEU A 226 -3.39 8.17 9.85
N ARG A 227 -3.71 7.41 8.80
CA ARG A 227 -3.64 7.85 7.41
C ARG A 227 -5.02 7.91 6.75
N PRO A 228 -5.22 8.76 5.73
CA PRO A 228 -6.46 8.74 4.94
C PRO A 228 -6.73 7.36 4.33
N LEU A 229 -8.00 7.02 4.18
CA LEU A 229 -8.46 5.79 3.57
C LEU A 229 -8.00 5.73 2.10
N GLN A 230 -7.48 4.57 1.68
CA GLN A 230 -7.02 4.31 0.31
C GLN A 230 -7.79 3.15 -0.33
N ALA A 231 -7.77 3.08 -1.66
CA ALA A 231 -8.50 2.03 -2.39
C ALA A 231 -8.01 0.61 -2.04
N SER A 232 -6.71 0.44 -1.84
CA SER A 232 -6.10 -0.83 -1.43
C SER A 232 -6.57 -1.32 -0.06
N ASP A 233 -7.03 -0.42 0.82
CA ASP A 233 -7.50 -0.80 2.16
C ASP A 233 -8.76 -1.66 2.13
N ALA A 234 -9.48 -1.71 1.00
CA ALA A 234 -10.62 -2.61 0.84
C ALA A 234 -10.24 -4.07 1.13
N SER A 235 -9.04 -4.50 0.75
CA SER A 235 -8.55 -5.87 0.99
C SER A 235 -8.23 -6.19 2.47
N GLU A 236 -8.30 -5.20 3.36
CA GLU A 236 -8.24 -5.46 4.81
C GLU A 236 -9.56 -6.07 5.34
N PHE A 237 -10.67 -5.75 4.68
CA PHE A 237 -12.03 -6.05 5.16
C PHE A 237 -12.74 -7.15 4.38
N VAL A 238 -12.39 -7.32 3.10
CA VAL A 238 -13.02 -8.28 2.20
C VAL A 238 -11.97 -9.08 1.43
N LEU A 239 -12.38 -10.17 0.81
CA LEU A 239 -11.52 -10.93 -0.09
C LEU A 239 -11.05 -10.04 -1.26
N PRO A 240 -9.78 -10.16 -1.69
CA PRO A 240 -9.22 -9.32 -2.75
C PRO A 240 -10.01 -9.34 -4.06
N GLU A 241 -10.61 -10.48 -4.37
CA GLU A 241 -11.38 -10.70 -5.59
C GLU A 241 -12.63 -9.83 -5.68
N ILE A 242 -13.18 -9.42 -4.53
CA ILE A 242 -14.36 -8.54 -4.44
C ILE A 242 -14.04 -7.13 -3.92
N ALA A 243 -12.77 -6.85 -3.62
CA ALA A 243 -12.34 -5.50 -3.22
C ALA A 243 -12.77 -4.40 -4.24
N PRO A 244 -12.79 -4.65 -5.57
CA PRO A 244 -13.33 -3.68 -6.54
C PRO A 244 -14.82 -3.32 -6.32
N LEU A 245 -15.61 -4.18 -5.68
CA LEU A 245 -17.00 -3.88 -5.31
C LEU A 245 -17.10 -2.89 -4.15
N VAL A 246 -16.14 -2.89 -3.23
CA VAL A 246 -16.08 -1.99 -2.07
C VAL A 246 -15.79 -0.56 -2.48
N VAL A 247 -14.81 -0.37 -3.36
CA VAL A 247 -14.34 0.95 -3.78
C VAL A 247 -15.27 1.52 -4.86
N SER A 248 -15.78 2.76 -4.68
CA SER A 248 -16.55 3.44 -5.73
C SER A 248 -15.62 4.16 -6.71
N THR A 249 -16.06 4.34 -7.97
CA THR A 249 -15.27 5.03 -9.00
C THR A 249 -14.90 6.46 -8.62
N PRO A 250 -15.81 7.30 -8.07
CA PRO A 250 -15.42 8.61 -7.58
C PRO A 250 -14.34 8.57 -6.51
N PHE A 251 -14.38 7.59 -5.59
CA PHE A 251 -13.34 7.42 -4.57
C PHE A 251 -11.98 7.11 -5.20
N ASN A 252 -11.95 6.13 -6.11
CA ASN A 252 -10.73 5.73 -6.79
C ASN A 252 -10.16 6.87 -7.65
N LEU A 253 -11.03 7.62 -8.32
CA LEU A 253 -10.64 8.80 -9.09
C LEU A 253 -9.99 9.87 -8.20
N PHE A 254 -10.59 10.22 -7.05
CA PHE A 254 -10.01 11.21 -6.13
C PHE A 254 -8.66 10.76 -5.57
N SER A 255 -8.52 9.51 -5.17
CA SER A 255 -7.24 8.98 -4.71
C SER A 255 -6.18 9.01 -5.81
N SER A 256 -6.57 8.80 -7.05
CA SER A 256 -5.67 8.75 -8.20
C SER A 256 -5.18 10.12 -8.71
N PHE A 257 -5.87 11.22 -8.39
CA PHE A 257 -5.37 12.58 -8.70
C PHE A 257 -4.15 12.99 -7.87
N GLN A 258 -3.90 12.31 -6.78
CA GLN A 258 -2.75 12.57 -5.91
C GLN A 258 -1.46 11.91 -6.43
N THR A 259 -1.54 11.11 -7.50
CA THR A 259 -0.45 10.29 -8.02
C THR A 259 -0.23 10.54 -9.51
N ASN A 260 1.03 10.38 -9.97
CA ASN A 260 1.38 10.48 -11.37
C ASN A 260 1.19 9.14 -12.08
N GLY A 261 0.35 9.10 -13.12
CA GLY A 261 0.17 7.89 -13.94
C GLY A 261 1.42 7.56 -14.77
N LEU A 262 1.70 6.25 -14.92
CA LEU A 262 2.75 5.78 -15.82
C LEU A 262 2.33 5.98 -17.29
N LYS A 263 3.31 6.27 -18.15
CA LYS A 263 3.12 6.26 -19.61
C LYS A 263 3.63 4.94 -20.17
N SER A 264 2.86 4.34 -21.09
CA SER A 264 3.28 3.16 -21.84
C SER A 264 4.50 3.49 -22.70
N VAL A 265 5.41 2.55 -22.82
CA VAL A 265 6.61 2.65 -23.66
C VAL A 265 6.79 1.37 -24.48
N ASN A 266 7.35 1.51 -25.68
CA ASN A 266 7.58 0.40 -26.61
C ASN A 266 9.02 0.47 -27.18
N TRP A 267 10.00 0.25 -26.31
CA TRP A 267 11.42 0.26 -26.68
C TRP A 267 11.91 -1.09 -27.21
N CYS A 268 11.26 -2.16 -26.79
CA CYS A 268 11.62 -3.54 -27.13
C CYS A 268 10.41 -4.30 -27.65
N SER A 269 10.63 -5.26 -28.56
CA SER A 269 9.57 -6.14 -29.02
C SER A 269 9.12 -7.11 -27.91
N THR A 270 7.87 -7.59 -27.98
CA THR A 270 7.39 -8.64 -27.05
C THR A 270 8.27 -9.88 -27.07
N GLN A 271 8.72 -10.30 -28.28
CA GLN A 271 9.61 -11.44 -28.42
C GLN A 271 10.97 -11.25 -27.71
N GLN A 272 11.53 -10.03 -27.71
CA GLN A 272 12.75 -9.73 -26.95
C GLN A 272 12.50 -9.82 -25.43
N ILE A 273 11.37 -9.28 -24.95
CA ILE A 273 11.00 -9.37 -23.54
C ILE A 273 10.84 -10.84 -23.15
N ASP A 274 10.09 -11.62 -23.89
CA ASP A 274 9.81 -13.02 -23.58
C ASP A 274 11.08 -13.89 -23.61
N SER A 275 11.92 -13.72 -24.63
CA SER A 275 13.11 -14.58 -24.80
C SER A 275 14.32 -14.13 -24.00
N GLN A 276 14.57 -12.84 -23.87
CA GLN A 276 15.79 -12.30 -23.27
C GLN A 276 15.63 -11.84 -21.84
N PHE A 277 14.44 -11.35 -21.46
CA PHE A 277 14.17 -10.86 -20.13
C PHE A 277 13.53 -11.94 -19.24
N LEU A 278 12.42 -12.56 -19.69
CA LEU A 278 11.78 -13.64 -18.95
C LEU A 278 12.51 -14.97 -19.14
N GLY A 279 13.00 -15.24 -20.35
CA GLY A 279 13.80 -16.43 -20.67
C GLY A 279 13.04 -17.76 -20.44
N THR A 280 13.77 -18.82 -20.09
CA THR A 280 13.23 -20.16 -19.81
C THR A 280 12.94 -20.38 -18.33
N THR A 281 12.90 -19.33 -17.53
CA THR A 281 12.69 -19.45 -16.07
C THR A 281 11.28 -19.89 -15.72
N LYS A 282 11.17 -20.71 -14.68
CA LYS A 282 9.89 -21.19 -14.15
C LYS A 282 9.24 -20.12 -13.26
N PRO A 283 8.04 -19.64 -13.58
CA PRO A 283 7.27 -18.83 -12.65
C PRO A 283 6.84 -19.67 -11.44
N PHE A 284 6.57 -19.03 -10.30
CA PHE A 284 6.13 -19.70 -9.08
C PHE A 284 4.89 -20.60 -9.30
N SER A 285 4.03 -20.25 -10.23
CA SER A 285 2.86 -21.07 -10.59
C SER A 285 3.21 -22.47 -11.09
N GLN A 286 4.43 -22.68 -11.57
CA GLN A 286 4.93 -23.94 -12.15
C GLN A 286 5.95 -24.66 -11.24
N VAL A 287 6.30 -24.10 -10.10
CA VAL A 287 7.23 -24.70 -9.15
C VAL A 287 6.54 -25.80 -8.36
N HIS A 288 7.23 -26.92 -8.17
CA HIS A 288 6.73 -28.05 -7.39
C HIS A 288 7.60 -28.24 -6.15
N LEU A 289 6.99 -28.18 -4.97
CA LEU A 289 7.69 -28.46 -3.71
C LEU A 289 7.68 -29.95 -3.40
N SER A 290 8.79 -30.45 -2.86
CA SER A 290 8.94 -31.86 -2.45
C SER A 290 7.97 -32.27 -1.35
N HIS A 291 7.81 -33.58 -1.12
CA HIS A 291 6.91 -34.15 -0.10
C HIS A 291 7.29 -33.83 1.36
N ALA A 292 8.46 -33.27 1.63
CA ALA A 292 8.91 -32.83 2.96
C ALA A 292 9.45 -31.40 2.89
N PRO A 293 8.58 -30.40 2.68
CA PRO A 293 9.00 -29.01 2.49
C PRO A 293 9.55 -28.43 3.78
N MET A 294 10.61 -27.61 3.65
CA MET A 294 11.16 -26.82 4.75
C MET A 294 10.25 -25.63 5.04
N ASN A 295 10.19 -25.18 6.29
CA ASN A 295 9.62 -23.89 6.63
C ASN A 295 10.49 -22.76 6.04
N LEU A 296 9.89 -21.61 5.78
CA LEU A 296 10.58 -20.38 5.41
C LEU A 296 10.28 -19.29 6.45
N VAL A 297 11.32 -18.74 7.05
CA VAL A 297 11.25 -17.58 7.94
C VAL A 297 12.05 -16.43 7.33
N VAL A 298 11.37 -15.32 7.04
CA VAL A 298 11.99 -14.11 6.49
C VAL A 298 12.00 -13.03 7.55
N ILE A 299 13.17 -12.57 7.91
CA ILE A 299 13.38 -11.50 8.90
C ILE A 299 13.87 -10.28 8.14
N VAL A 300 13.05 -9.24 8.09
CA VAL A 300 13.42 -7.96 7.52
C VAL A 300 13.74 -7.02 8.67
N VAL A 301 14.94 -6.47 8.68
CA VAL A 301 15.42 -5.56 9.72
C VAL A 301 15.32 -4.12 9.22
N GLU A 302 14.57 -3.30 9.93
CA GLU A 302 14.36 -1.87 9.63
C GLU A 302 15.69 -1.13 9.50
N SER A 303 15.88 -0.44 8.37
CA SER A 303 17.05 0.42 8.08
C SER A 303 18.41 -0.28 8.14
N LEU A 304 18.47 -1.61 8.00
CA LEU A 304 19.73 -2.37 8.05
C LEU A 304 20.50 -2.24 6.74
N ALA A 305 21.35 -1.24 6.68
CA ALA A 305 22.29 -1.06 5.58
C ALA A 305 23.54 -1.97 5.73
N ARG A 306 24.17 -2.30 4.61
CA ARG A 306 25.48 -2.95 4.60
C ARG A 306 26.52 -2.20 5.47
N ASP A 307 26.46 -0.87 5.48
CA ASP A 307 27.34 0.02 6.23
C ASP A 307 27.47 -0.35 7.72
N TYR A 308 26.38 -0.84 8.33
CA TYR A 308 26.33 -1.15 9.76
C TYR A 308 26.80 -2.57 10.10
N THR A 309 27.03 -3.42 9.11
CA THR A 309 27.37 -4.84 9.33
C THR A 309 28.87 -5.08 9.47
N GLY A 310 29.28 -5.87 10.45
CA GLY A 310 30.70 -6.25 10.64
C GLY A 310 31.18 -7.21 9.56
N PHE A 311 30.36 -8.17 9.19
CA PHE A 311 30.73 -9.22 8.22
C PHE A 311 30.87 -8.71 6.76
N LEU A 312 30.31 -7.54 6.40
CA LEU A 312 30.44 -6.95 5.08
C LEU A 312 31.27 -5.65 5.04
N ASN A 313 31.34 -4.91 6.16
CA ASN A 313 31.96 -3.58 6.21
C ASN A 313 32.87 -3.37 7.43
N GLY A 314 32.99 -4.34 8.33
CA GLY A 314 33.82 -4.23 9.54
C GLY A 314 33.26 -3.33 10.63
N ALA A 315 31.98 -2.92 10.55
CA ALA A 315 31.32 -2.10 11.55
C ALA A 315 30.98 -2.91 12.82
N PRO A 316 30.95 -2.32 14.03
CA PRO A 316 30.81 -3.06 15.28
C PRO A 316 29.36 -3.29 15.71
N TYR A 317 28.36 -2.99 14.86
CA TYR A 317 26.97 -2.89 15.31
C TYR A 317 26.17 -4.20 15.21
N THR A 318 26.70 -5.25 14.55
CA THR A 318 25.97 -6.50 14.32
C THR A 318 26.74 -7.74 14.77
N PRO A 319 27.20 -7.82 16.04
CA PRO A 319 28.04 -8.93 16.51
C PRO A 319 27.38 -10.31 16.40
N PHE A 320 26.05 -10.41 16.57
CA PHE A 320 25.33 -11.66 16.38
C PHE A 320 25.28 -12.08 14.91
N LEU A 321 24.91 -11.17 14.00
CA LEU A 321 24.90 -11.46 12.56
C LEU A 321 26.31 -11.76 12.05
N ASP A 322 27.33 -11.11 12.59
CA ASP A 322 28.75 -11.38 12.25
C ASP A 322 29.16 -12.80 12.66
N LYS A 323 28.66 -13.27 13.80
CA LYS A 323 28.87 -14.67 14.24
C LYS A 323 28.07 -15.64 13.37
N LEU A 324 26.80 -15.32 13.06
CA LEU A 324 25.94 -16.16 12.25
C LEU A 324 26.44 -16.29 10.82
N SER A 325 27.00 -15.23 10.24
CA SER A 325 27.56 -15.23 8.88
C SER A 325 28.75 -16.18 8.70
N LYS A 326 29.44 -16.53 9.79
CA LYS A 326 30.56 -17.48 9.83
C LYS A 326 30.12 -18.91 10.07
N ASN A 327 28.83 -19.15 10.31
CA ASN A 327 28.30 -20.50 10.52
C ASN A 327 28.38 -21.28 9.18
N PRO A 328 28.85 -22.54 9.17
CA PRO A 328 28.92 -23.35 7.95
C PRO A 328 27.56 -23.63 7.30
N ASP A 329 26.44 -23.49 8.05
CA ASP A 329 25.09 -23.59 7.56
C ASP A 329 24.52 -22.24 7.05
N ALA A 330 25.35 -21.21 6.93
CA ALA A 330 24.99 -19.88 6.46
C ALA A 330 25.70 -19.49 5.16
N VAL A 331 25.08 -18.62 4.37
CA VAL A 331 25.69 -17.98 3.21
C VAL A 331 25.27 -16.52 3.14
N VAL A 332 26.21 -15.66 2.83
CA VAL A 332 26.01 -14.22 2.64
C VAL A 332 26.09 -13.90 1.16
N LEU A 333 25.14 -13.06 0.68
CA LEU A 333 25.19 -12.45 -0.65
C LEU A 333 25.76 -11.02 -0.51
N PRO A 334 27.04 -10.79 -0.86
CA PRO A 334 27.71 -9.54 -0.52
C PRO A 334 27.34 -8.35 -1.42
N TYR A 335 26.65 -8.58 -2.52
CA TYR A 335 26.21 -7.56 -3.48
C TYR A 335 24.70 -7.53 -3.60
N CYS A 336 24.01 -7.37 -2.48
CA CYS A 336 22.56 -7.27 -2.43
C CYS A 336 22.10 -5.82 -2.31
N PHE A 337 21.05 -5.48 -3.05
CA PHE A 337 20.52 -4.12 -3.16
C PHE A 337 19.01 -4.10 -2.90
N ALA A 338 18.55 -3.18 -2.06
CA ALA A 338 17.15 -2.84 -1.94
C ALA A 338 16.64 -2.19 -3.23
N ASN A 339 15.35 -2.32 -3.55
CA ASN A 339 14.79 -1.68 -4.75
C ASN A 339 14.33 -0.25 -4.51
N GLY A 340 14.10 0.13 -3.27
CA GLY A 340 13.69 1.46 -2.86
C GLY A 340 14.50 2.02 -1.70
N THR A 341 14.13 3.20 -1.24
CA THR A 341 14.77 3.92 -0.13
C THR A 341 13.85 4.08 1.07
N LYS A 342 12.65 3.50 1.03
CA LYS A 342 11.61 3.57 2.05
C LYS A 342 11.04 2.20 2.34
N SER A 343 10.67 1.97 3.60
CA SER A 343 10.12 0.68 4.04
C SER A 343 8.86 0.26 3.27
N ILE A 344 8.03 1.21 2.83
CA ILE A 344 6.83 0.95 2.02
C ILE A 344 7.13 0.25 0.69
N GLU A 345 8.34 0.41 0.15
CA GLU A 345 8.78 -0.19 -1.13
C GLU A 345 9.27 -1.63 -0.97
N MET A 346 9.61 -2.04 0.26
CA MET A 346 10.14 -3.37 0.55
C MET A 346 9.11 -4.47 0.27
N ALA A 347 7.87 -4.33 0.73
CA ALA A 347 6.89 -5.41 0.63
C ALA A 347 6.52 -5.75 -0.83
N PRO A 348 6.27 -4.78 -1.74
CA PRO A 348 6.11 -5.06 -3.17
C PRO A 348 7.33 -5.72 -3.79
N SER A 349 8.52 -5.24 -3.48
CA SER A 349 9.77 -5.74 -4.04
C SER A 349 10.05 -7.17 -3.57
N LEU A 350 10.10 -7.40 -2.26
CA LEU A 350 10.48 -8.67 -1.68
C LEU A 350 9.44 -9.77 -1.91
N PHE A 351 8.15 -9.47 -1.70
CA PHE A 351 7.10 -10.49 -1.68
C PHE A 351 6.30 -10.62 -2.98
N ALA A 352 6.36 -9.64 -3.90
CA ALA A 352 5.65 -9.73 -5.17
C ALA A 352 6.57 -9.61 -6.41
N GLY A 353 7.87 -9.42 -6.22
CA GLY A 353 8.82 -9.21 -7.30
C GLY A 353 8.51 -7.95 -8.12
N LEU A 354 7.88 -6.95 -7.50
CA LEU A 354 7.48 -5.66 -8.07
C LEU A 354 8.56 -4.61 -7.75
N PRO A 355 9.41 -4.21 -8.70
CA PRO A 355 10.43 -3.20 -8.45
C PRO A 355 9.81 -1.80 -8.27
N SER A 356 10.50 -0.92 -7.53
CA SER A 356 10.14 0.50 -7.43
C SER A 356 10.69 1.26 -8.63
N LEU A 357 9.89 1.34 -9.72
CA LEU A 357 10.28 1.99 -10.98
C LEU A 357 9.34 3.15 -11.37
N MET A 358 8.77 3.82 -10.38
CA MET A 358 7.94 5.02 -10.54
C MET A 358 8.11 5.96 -9.34
N GLU A 359 7.69 7.22 -9.48
CA GLU A 359 7.78 8.24 -8.43
C GLU A 359 6.91 7.90 -7.21
N ASP A 360 5.71 7.37 -7.45
CA ASP A 360 4.78 7.00 -6.40
C ASP A 360 5.06 5.59 -5.88
N PHE A 361 4.87 5.36 -4.58
CA PHE A 361 4.95 4.01 -4.02
C PHE A 361 3.79 3.14 -4.51
N PHE A 362 4.06 1.91 -4.95
CA PHE A 362 3.04 1.01 -5.50
C PHE A 362 1.80 0.90 -4.60
N ILE A 363 2.01 0.72 -3.30
CA ILE A 363 0.92 0.53 -2.31
C ILE A 363 -0.05 1.72 -2.26
N THR A 364 0.43 2.93 -2.55
CA THR A 364 -0.37 4.17 -2.51
C THR A 364 -0.68 4.74 -3.89
N SER A 365 -0.21 4.07 -4.95
CA SER A 365 -0.38 4.52 -6.33
C SER A 365 -1.75 4.12 -6.91
N ASN A 366 -2.04 4.62 -8.10
CA ASN A 366 -3.20 4.23 -8.91
C ASN A 366 -3.24 2.73 -9.25
N TYR A 367 -2.11 2.04 -9.09
CA TYR A 367 -1.96 0.62 -9.42
C TYR A 367 -2.11 -0.28 -8.20
N SER A 368 -2.35 0.28 -7.02
CA SER A 368 -2.47 -0.46 -5.75
C SER A 368 -3.61 -1.49 -5.73
N THR A 369 -4.61 -1.32 -6.59
CA THR A 369 -5.75 -2.24 -6.76
C THR A 369 -5.56 -3.22 -7.93
N ASN A 370 -4.41 -3.21 -8.59
CA ASN A 370 -4.10 -4.19 -9.63
C ASN A 370 -4.06 -5.60 -9.06
N ARG A 371 -4.37 -6.58 -9.91
CA ARG A 371 -4.32 -8.00 -9.54
C ARG A 371 -2.90 -8.50 -9.61
N PHE A 372 -2.47 -9.14 -8.54
CA PHE A 372 -1.18 -9.84 -8.45
C PHE A 372 -1.27 -10.93 -7.39
N THR A 373 -0.44 -11.96 -7.54
CA THR A 373 -0.24 -12.98 -6.52
C THR A 373 1.15 -12.80 -5.94
N ASN A 374 1.24 -12.58 -4.63
CA ASN A 374 2.53 -12.48 -3.95
C ASN A 374 3.05 -13.87 -3.50
N ALA A 375 4.23 -13.91 -2.93
CA ALA A 375 4.83 -15.15 -2.45
C ALA A 375 3.92 -15.90 -1.47
N PHE A 376 3.24 -15.19 -0.55
CA PHE A 376 2.34 -15.82 0.42
C PHE A 376 1.18 -16.55 -0.27
N GLY A 377 0.60 -15.96 -1.33
CA GLY A 377 -0.45 -16.60 -2.12
C GLY A 377 0.02 -17.89 -2.80
N TYR A 378 1.26 -17.94 -3.31
CA TYR A 378 1.83 -19.16 -3.87
C TYR A 378 2.12 -20.20 -2.80
N PHE A 379 2.68 -19.81 -1.66
CA PHE A 379 2.92 -20.73 -0.55
C PHE A 379 1.63 -21.35 -0.01
N ASN A 380 0.52 -20.57 0.03
CA ASN A 380 -0.80 -21.13 0.37
C ASN A 380 -1.23 -22.23 -0.60
N ARG A 381 -1.03 -22.04 -1.91
CA ARG A 381 -1.34 -23.06 -2.94
C ARG A 381 -0.49 -24.31 -2.79
N TRP A 382 0.71 -24.18 -2.22
CA TRP A 382 1.59 -25.31 -1.87
C TRP A 382 1.28 -25.93 -0.50
N GLY A 383 0.22 -25.47 0.18
CA GLY A 383 -0.24 -26.03 1.47
C GLY A 383 0.46 -25.50 2.71
N TYR A 384 1.20 -24.40 2.59
CA TYR A 384 1.82 -23.73 3.74
C TYR A 384 0.80 -22.87 4.50
N GLN A 385 0.96 -22.76 5.82
CA GLN A 385 0.39 -21.65 6.58
C GLN A 385 1.23 -20.40 6.37
N THR A 386 0.58 -19.25 6.12
CA THR A 386 1.30 -18.01 5.84
C THR A 386 0.95 -16.91 6.83
N SER A 387 1.99 -16.17 7.28
CA SER A 387 1.82 -15.08 8.23
C SER A 387 2.87 -13.98 8.02
N PHE A 388 2.47 -12.74 8.37
CA PHE A 388 3.35 -11.58 8.39
C PHE A 388 3.16 -10.84 9.71
N PHE A 389 4.28 -10.48 10.35
CA PHE A 389 4.34 -9.83 11.65
C PHE A 389 5.06 -8.49 11.57
N HIS A 390 4.47 -7.46 12.18
CA HIS A 390 5.07 -6.14 12.27
C HIS A 390 4.54 -5.43 13.51
N GLY A 391 5.39 -5.14 14.48
CA GLY A 391 5.02 -4.63 15.80
C GLY A 391 4.38 -3.23 15.84
N SER A 392 4.06 -2.63 14.70
CA SER A 392 3.39 -1.34 14.57
C SER A 392 1.86 -1.48 14.46
N ASN A 393 1.17 -0.32 14.42
CA ASN A 393 -0.28 -0.29 14.22
C ASN A 393 -0.68 -1.06 12.95
N ASN A 394 -1.77 -1.82 13.04
CA ASN A 394 -2.32 -2.51 11.89
C ASN A 394 -2.67 -1.50 10.78
N GLY A 395 -2.39 -1.84 9.53
CA GLY A 395 -2.55 -0.93 8.40
C GLY A 395 -1.43 0.08 8.19
N THR A 396 -0.39 0.12 9.04
CA THR A 396 0.80 0.96 8.82
C THR A 396 1.38 0.74 7.43
N MET A 397 1.69 1.84 6.70
CA MET A 397 2.20 1.85 5.32
C MET A 397 1.35 1.05 4.31
N GLY A 398 0.16 0.55 4.69
CA GLY A 398 -0.68 -0.27 3.84
C GLY A 398 -0.19 -1.72 3.66
N PHE A 399 0.76 -2.19 4.46
CA PHE A 399 1.30 -3.55 4.36
C PHE A 399 0.22 -4.62 4.49
N GLN A 400 -0.68 -4.48 5.45
CA GLN A 400 -1.75 -5.46 5.67
C GLN A 400 -2.64 -5.61 4.42
N SER A 401 -3.09 -4.51 3.83
CA SER A 401 -3.92 -4.55 2.62
C SER A 401 -3.15 -5.11 1.44
N PHE A 402 -1.93 -4.64 1.21
CA PHE A 402 -1.10 -5.11 0.09
C PHE A 402 -0.80 -6.61 0.19
N LEU A 403 -0.37 -7.08 1.36
CA LEU A 403 -0.01 -8.49 1.53
C LEU A 403 -1.24 -9.41 1.45
N LYS A 404 -2.37 -9.01 2.05
CA LYS A 404 -3.63 -9.76 1.97
C LYS A 404 -4.19 -9.78 0.56
N SER A 405 -4.10 -8.68 -0.21
CA SER A 405 -4.55 -8.65 -1.60
C SER A 405 -3.80 -9.63 -2.50
N GLY A 406 -2.53 -9.92 -2.18
CA GLY A 406 -1.72 -10.90 -2.90
C GLY A 406 -1.78 -12.33 -2.32
N GLY A 407 -2.56 -12.58 -1.25
CA GLY A 407 -2.84 -13.91 -0.72
C GLY A 407 -2.32 -14.23 0.69
N LEU A 408 -1.85 -13.24 1.49
CA LEU A 408 -1.46 -13.48 2.89
C LEU A 408 -2.67 -13.94 3.74
N GLN A 409 -2.53 -15.03 4.52
CA GLN A 409 -3.59 -15.53 5.40
C GLN A 409 -3.69 -14.73 6.72
N ARG A 410 -2.57 -14.53 7.40
CA ARG A 410 -2.55 -13.86 8.72
C ARG A 410 -1.58 -12.68 8.74
N TYR A 411 -2.09 -11.51 9.11
CA TYR A 411 -1.30 -10.34 9.50
C TYR A 411 -1.37 -10.18 11.02
N SER A 412 -0.27 -9.86 11.68
CA SER A 412 -0.21 -9.63 13.12
C SER A 412 0.55 -8.34 13.38
N GLY A 413 -0.16 -7.35 13.90
CA GLY A 413 0.37 -6.04 14.29
C GLY A 413 0.36 -5.87 15.80
N ILE A 414 0.26 -4.62 16.24
CA ILE A 414 0.17 -4.27 17.66
C ILE A 414 -1.16 -4.75 18.27
N ASP A 415 -2.24 -4.79 17.46
CA ASP A 415 -3.57 -5.18 17.95
C ASP A 415 -3.62 -6.65 18.41
N GLU A 416 -2.76 -7.51 17.83
CA GLU A 416 -2.63 -8.91 18.21
C GLU A 416 -1.55 -9.16 19.26
N TYR A 417 -0.82 -8.12 19.71
CA TYR A 417 0.22 -8.25 20.72
C TYR A 417 -0.38 -8.16 22.14
N PRO A 418 -0.13 -9.17 23.02
CA PRO A 418 -0.88 -9.29 24.27
C PRO A 418 -0.50 -8.29 25.37
N GLN A 419 0.62 -7.58 25.27
CA GLN A 419 1.17 -6.69 26.31
C GLN A 419 1.67 -5.37 25.74
N SER A 420 0.87 -4.71 24.90
CA SER A 420 1.29 -3.52 24.13
C SER A 420 1.76 -2.34 24.99
N ASP A 421 1.16 -2.10 26.16
CA ASP A 421 1.44 -0.90 26.97
C ASP A 421 2.82 -0.90 27.63
N SER A 422 3.36 -2.08 28.01
CA SER A 422 4.67 -2.18 28.66
C SER A 422 5.84 -2.17 27.69
N ASP A 423 5.62 -2.65 26.48
CA ASP A 423 6.68 -2.90 25.49
C ASP A 423 6.63 -1.89 24.32
N PHE A 424 5.70 -0.94 24.39
CA PHE A 424 5.54 0.11 23.39
C PHE A 424 6.64 1.16 23.48
N ASP A 425 7.24 1.52 22.33
CA ASP A 425 8.37 2.45 22.23
C ASP A 425 7.99 3.94 22.41
N GLY A 426 6.71 4.23 22.51
CA GLY A 426 6.15 5.58 22.65
C GLY A 426 5.89 6.29 21.34
N HIS A 427 6.21 5.70 20.18
CA HIS A 427 6.11 6.32 18.85
C HIS A 427 5.49 5.42 17.78
N TRP A 428 6.12 4.28 17.52
CA TRP A 428 5.82 3.46 16.34
C TRP A 428 5.17 2.12 16.67
N GLY A 429 5.59 1.47 17.77
CA GLY A 429 5.07 0.17 18.13
C GLY A 429 5.87 -0.55 19.19
N ILE A 430 5.85 -1.87 19.16
CA ILE A 430 6.50 -2.73 20.14
C ILE A 430 8.00 -2.84 19.84
N PHE A 431 8.83 -2.70 20.88
CA PHE A 431 10.27 -2.93 20.77
C PHE A 431 10.60 -4.30 20.18
N ASP A 432 11.67 -4.38 19.38
CA ASP A 432 12.03 -5.59 18.62
C ASP A 432 12.24 -6.83 19.50
N GLU A 433 12.91 -6.70 20.65
CA GLU A 433 13.20 -7.89 21.48
C GLU A 433 11.92 -8.57 21.98
N PRO A 434 11.01 -7.91 22.73
CA PRO A 434 9.79 -8.55 23.18
C PRO A 434 8.89 -8.99 22.01
N TYR A 435 8.85 -8.23 20.90
CA TYR A 435 8.07 -8.60 19.73
C TYR A 435 8.60 -9.88 19.06
N LEU A 436 9.90 -10.02 18.90
CA LEU A 436 10.53 -11.22 18.35
C LEU A 436 10.38 -12.45 19.27
N GLN A 437 10.32 -12.27 20.60
CA GLN A 437 9.99 -13.36 21.51
C GLN A 437 8.54 -13.83 21.33
N GLN A 438 7.60 -12.90 21.17
CA GLN A 438 6.22 -13.24 20.84
C GLN A 438 6.13 -13.91 19.46
N TYR A 439 6.85 -13.41 18.47
CA TYR A 439 6.93 -14.03 17.14
C TYR A 439 7.41 -15.49 17.21
N CYS A 440 8.42 -15.80 18.03
CA CYS A 440 8.88 -17.16 18.25
C CYS A 440 7.78 -18.08 18.82
N LYS A 441 6.97 -17.59 19.76
CA LYS A 441 5.82 -18.32 20.31
C LYS A 441 4.76 -18.58 19.25
N GLU A 442 4.45 -17.57 18.42
CA GLU A 442 3.48 -17.67 17.33
C GLU A 442 3.91 -18.69 16.28
N LEU A 443 5.21 -18.68 15.88
CA LEU A 443 5.76 -19.69 14.97
C LEU A 443 5.62 -21.11 15.56
N SER A 444 5.79 -21.26 16.87
CA SER A 444 5.68 -22.56 17.54
C SER A 444 4.23 -23.09 17.61
N ALA A 445 3.25 -22.19 17.45
CA ALA A 445 1.83 -22.56 17.36
C ALA A 445 1.37 -22.84 15.92
N MET A 446 2.18 -22.49 14.91
CA MET A 446 1.84 -22.74 13.50
C MET A 446 2.03 -24.20 13.12
N LYS A 447 1.14 -24.69 12.24
CA LYS A 447 1.29 -26.02 11.64
C LYS A 447 2.30 -25.96 10.49
N ALA A 448 3.32 -26.80 10.54
CA ALA A 448 4.28 -26.95 9.44
C ALA A 448 3.65 -27.68 8.24
N PRO A 449 4.05 -27.35 6.98
CA PRO A 449 5.01 -26.31 6.67
C PRO A 449 4.41 -24.91 6.79
N PHE A 450 5.24 -23.93 7.16
CA PHE A 450 4.81 -22.53 7.20
C PHE A 450 5.81 -21.62 6.48
N PHE A 451 5.28 -20.53 5.94
CA PHE A 451 6.03 -19.36 5.48
C PHE A 451 5.62 -18.15 6.31
N SER A 452 6.55 -17.64 7.07
CA SER A 452 6.31 -16.49 7.94
C SER A 452 7.36 -15.42 7.74
N SER A 453 6.95 -14.17 7.79
CA SER A 453 7.87 -13.04 7.80
C SER A 453 7.62 -12.15 9.00
N VAL A 454 8.70 -11.56 9.53
CA VAL A 454 8.65 -10.49 10.52
C VAL A 454 9.43 -9.29 10.02
N PHE A 455 8.88 -8.09 10.23
CA PHE A 455 9.53 -6.82 9.97
C PHE A 455 9.73 -6.09 11.29
N THR A 456 11.00 -5.79 11.64
CA THR A 456 11.37 -5.08 12.87
C THR A 456 11.09 -3.58 12.74
N LEU A 457 11.27 -2.82 13.83
CA LEU A 457 10.87 -1.43 13.81
C LEU A 457 11.73 -0.50 14.69
N SER A 458 12.49 -1.03 15.66
CA SER A 458 13.19 -0.21 16.68
C SER A 458 14.28 0.68 16.10
N SER A 459 14.74 0.41 14.86
CA SER A 459 15.74 1.23 14.17
C SER A 459 15.16 2.43 13.43
N HIS A 460 13.84 2.69 13.56
CA HIS A 460 13.19 3.87 13.01
C HIS A 460 13.44 5.13 13.88
N HIS A 461 13.52 6.31 13.24
CA HIS A 461 13.57 7.58 13.95
C HIS A 461 12.34 7.74 14.88
N PRO A 462 12.45 8.21 16.13
CA PRO A 462 13.57 8.94 16.76
C PRO A 462 14.62 8.07 17.49
N TYR A 463 14.76 6.78 17.13
CA TYR A 463 15.78 5.89 17.63
C TYR A 463 15.64 5.62 19.16
N THR A 464 14.42 5.33 19.57
CA THR A 464 14.09 5.04 20.96
C THR A 464 14.59 3.64 21.35
N LEU A 465 15.09 3.50 22.56
CA LEU A 465 15.54 2.23 23.14
C LEU A 465 14.83 1.97 24.47
N PRO A 466 14.66 0.69 24.87
CA PRO A 466 14.18 0.34 26.19
C PRO A 466 15.08 0.94 27.29
N LYS A 467 14.45 1.41 28.39
CA LYS A 467 15.17 2.08 29.48
C LYS A 467 16.17 1.17 30.22
N ASN A 468 15.90 -0.12 30.31
CA ASN A 468 16.67 -1.09 31.09
C ASN A 468 17.20 -2.20 30.18
N LEU A 469 18.22 -1.90 29.37
CA LEU A 469 18.87 -2.91 28.55
C LEU A 469 19.88 -3.72 29.39
N PRO A 470 19.85 -5.05 29.30
CA PRO A 470 20.77 -5.92 30.07
C PRO A 470 22.19 -5.97 29.49
N VAL A 471 22.45 -5.24 28.41
CA VAL A 471 23.71 -5.24 27.66
C VAL A 471 24.16 -3.83 27.31
N HIS A 472 25.46 -3.65 27.18
CA HIS A 472 26.01 -2.42 26.61
C HIS A 472 26.05 -2.55 25.09
N LEU A 473 25.32 -1.67 24.39
CA LEU A 473 25.25 -1.66 22.92
C LEU A 473 26.26 -0.65 22.35
N PRO A 474 26.98 -0.98 21.25
CA PRO A 474 27.84 -0.04 20.54
C PRO A 474 26.99 1.06 19.87
N GLY A 475 27.62 2.22 19.64
CA GLY A 475 26.99 3.39 19.03
C GLY A 475 26.61 4.48 20.03
N SER A 476 26.46 5.69 19.51
CA SER A 476 26.06 6.86 20.30
C SER A 476 24.56 6.85 20.57
N GLU A 477 24.14 7.50 21.66
CA GLU A 477 22.72 7.63 22.01
C GLU A 477 21.92 8.32 20.88
N LYS A 478 20.69 7.86 20.69
CA LYS A 478 19.73 8.40 19.71
C LYS A 478 20.29 8.38 18.28
N THR A 479 20.97 7.31 17.91
CA THR A 479 21.47 7.07 16.56
C THR A 479 20.94 5.76 15.99
N VAL A 480 20.82 5.67 14.67
CA VAL A 480 20.43 4.45 13.98
C VAL A 480 21.42 3.30 14.26
N GLN A 481 22.72 3.61 14.41
CA GLN A 481 23.75 2.60 14.71
C GLN A 481 23.47 1.87 16.03
N LYS A 482 23.06 2.62 17.07
CA LYS A 482 22.76 2.02 18.38
C LYS A 482 21.48 1.20 18.37
N THR A 483 20.46 1.63 17.61
CA THR A 483 19.22 0.86 17.46
C THR A 483 19.40 -0.36 16.54
N ILE A 484 20.28 -0.30 15.54
CA ILE A 484 20.72 -1.50 14.79
C ILE A 484 21.40 -2.51 15.72
N ALA A 485 22.25 -2.03 16.63
CA ALA A 485 22.87 -2.93 17.62
C ALA A 485 21.84 -3.54 18.57
N TYR A 486 20.77 -2.81 18.89
CA TYR A 486 19.63 -3.36 19.62
C TYR A 486 18.85 -4.39 18.81
N ALA A 487 18.60 -4.13 17.55
CA ALA A 487 17.95 -5.11 16.66
C ALA A 487 18.77 -6.39 16.52
N ASP A 488 20.11 -6.30 16.40
CA ASP A 488 21.01 -7.46 16.39
C ASP A 488 20.97 -8.26 17.71
N PHE A 489 20.91 -7.56 18.85
CA PHE A 489 20.69 -8.21 20.16
C PHE A 489 19.31 -8.90 20.22
N ALA A 490 18.26 -8.26 19.74
CA ALA A 490 16.92 -8.83 19.69
C ALA A 490 16.88 -10.10 18.80
N LEU A 491 17.57 -10.07 17.66
CA LEU A 491 17.76 -11.25 16.82
C LEU A 491 18.51 -12.37 17.55
N GLN A 492 19.59 -12.06 18.27
CA GLN A 492 20.28 -13.06 19.10
C GLN A 492 19.32 -13.76 20.05
N ARG A 493 18.52 -12.99 20.79
CA ARG A 493 17.53 -13.53 21.74
C ARG A 493 16.46 -14.38 21.06
N PHE A 494 16.00 -13.95 19.86
CA PHE A 494 15.08 -14.75 19.06
C PHE A 494 15.70 -16.10 18.67
N PHE A 495 16.91 -16.12 18.15
CA PHE A 495 17.56 -17.36 17.74
C PHE A 495 17.86 -18.30 18.93
N GLU A 496 18.21 -17.74 20.10
CA GLU A 496 18.37 -18.52 21.35
C GLU A 496 17.06 -19.22 21.78
N SER A 497 15.92 -18.60 21.53
CA SER A 497 14.59 -19.18 21.80
C SER A 497 14.16 -20.15 20.71
N ALA A 498 14.38 -19.79 19.45
CA ALA A 498 14.02 -20.57 18.27
C ALA A 498 14.77 -21.90 18.18
N GLN A 499 16.05 -21.94 18.55
CA GLN A 499 16.86 -23.18 18.57
C GLN A 499 16.29 -24.29 19.46
N LYS A 500 15.46 -23.94 20.45
CA LYS A 500 14.79 -24.87 21.34
C LYS A 500 13.51 -25.46 20.76
N GLN A 501 13.07 -24.97 19.60
CA GLN A 501 11.79 -25.34 19.00
C GLN A 501 11.95 -26.47 17.97
N PRO A 502 10.97 -27.38 17.88
CA PRO A 502 11.03 -28.53 16.96
C PRO A 502 11.13 -28.14 15.49
N TRP A 503 10.57 -27.00 15.08
CA TRP A 503 10.55 -26.52 13.73
C TRP A 503 11.89 -25.94 13.26
N PHE A 504 12.80 -25.56 14.16
CA PHE A 504 14.03 -24.83 13.87
C PHE A 504 14.93 -25.55 12.86
N SER A 505 15.21 -26.84 13.07
CA SER A 505 16.12 -27.63 12.21
C SER A 505 15.59 -27.87 10.79
N ASN A 506 14.28 -27.69 10.57
CA ASN A 506 13.67 -27.79 9.24
C ASN A 506 13.22 -26.43 8.69
N THR A 507 13.97 -25.39 8.99
CA THR A 507 13.64 -24.01 8.58
C THR A 507 14.80 -23.40 7.81
N LEU A 508 14.47 -22.75 6.67
CA LEU A 508 15.33 -21.80 6.01
C LEU A 508 15.04 -20.41 6.56
N PHE A 509 16.06 -19.75 7.10
CA PHE A 509 15.99 -18.35 7.51
C PHE A 509 16.61 -17.47 6.44
N LEU A 510 15.92 -16.40 6.06
CA LEU A 510 16.40 -15.30 5.24
C LEU A 510 16.39 -14.04 6.08
N ILE A 511 17.55 -13.39 6.25
CA ILE A 511 17.69 -12.15 7.00
C ILE A 511 18.19 -11.07 6.05
N THR A 512 17.49 -9.93 5.98
CA THR A 512 17.84 -8.81 5.08
C THR A 512 17.39 -7.47 5.67
N GLY A 513 17.85 -6.35 5.10
CA GLY A 513 17.31 -5.03 5.37
C GLY A 513 16.12 -4.71 4.44
N ASP A 514 15.28 -3.77 4.86
CA ASP A 514 14.21 -3.21 4.02
C ASP A 514 14.75 -2.17 3.03
N HIS A 515 15.53 -1.25 3.52
CA HIS A 515 16.28 -0.23 2.77
C HIS A 515 17.50 0.22 3.58
N THR A 516 18.32 1.10 2.99
CA THR A 516 19.42 1.75 3.68
C THR A 516 18.94 2.98 4.45
N SER A 517 19.76 3.44 5.38
CA SER A 517 19.58 4.72 6.08
C SER A 517 20.81 5.62 5.87
N HIS A 518 21.00 6.64 6.69
CA HIS A 518 22.15 7.53 6.58
C HIS A 518 23.45 6.76 6.78
N GLY A 519 24.27 6.68 5.73
CA GLY A 519 25.56 5.99 5.77
C GLY A 519 26.61 6.74 6.58
N THR A 520 27.62 6.01 7.08
CA THR A 520 28.77 6.55 7.79
C THR A 520 29.92 6.91 6.86
N LEU A 521 29.97 6.27 5.69
CA LEU A 521 31.00 6.51 4.66
C LEU A 521 30.39 7.21 3.44
N GLU A 522 31.18 8.06 2.78
CA GLU A 522 30.77 8.74 1.54
C GLU A 522 30.27 7.78 0.44
N TYR A 523 30.80 6.57 0.38
CA TYR A 523 30.35 5.54 -0.55
C TYR A 523 28.86 5.28 -0.49
N PHE A 524 28.26 5.28 0.71
CA PHE A 524 26.83 4.98 0.88
C PHE A 524 25.90 6.11 0.42
N TYR A 525 26.46 7.27 0.03
CA TYR A 525 25.73 8.32 -0.68
C TYR A 525 25.87 8.21 -2.21
N SER A 526 26.67 7.26 -2.72
CA SER A 526 26.73 6.99 -4.16
C SER A 526 25.46 6.25 -4.62
N PRO A 527 25.09 6.32 -5.92
CA PRO A 527 23.92 5.63 -6.44
C PRO A 527 23.88 4.12 -6.15
N SER A 528 25.02 3.45 -6.10
CA SER A 528 25.08 2.02 -5.74
C SER A 528 25.05 1.81 -4.22
N GLY A 529 25.87 2.53 -3.47
CA GLY A 529 25.97 2.38 -2.03
C GLY A 529 24.67 2.71 -1.30
N HIS A 530 23.90 3.65 -1.87
CA HIS A 530 22.61 4.09 -1.31
C HIS A 530 21.56 2.96 -1.23
N TYR A 531 21.75 1.86 -1.95
CA TYR A 531 20.81 0.73 -1.96
C TYR A 531 21.40 -0.55 -1.39
N GLU A 532 22.70 -0.58 -0.96
CA GLU A 532 23.32 -1.82 -0.47
C GLU A 532 22.79 -2.25 0.89
N ILE A 533 22.13 -3.41 0.93
CA ILE A 533 21.62 -4.09 2.13
C ILE A 533 22.30 -5.44 2.31
N PRO A 534 22.40 -5.98 3.53
CA PRO A 534 22.86 -7.35 3.72
C PRO A 534 21.76 -8.35 3.30
N ALA A 535 22.18 -9.52 2.81
CA ALA A 535 21.30 -10.68 2.64
C ALA A 535 22.03 -11.94 3.11
N LEU A 536 21.45 -12.64 4.07
CA LEU A 536 21.99 -13.82 4.71
C LEU A 536 20.94 -14.94 4.69
N PHE A 537 21.31 -16.10 4.14
CA PHE A 537 20.56 -17.34 4.23
C PHE A 537 21.19 -18.23 5.30
N TYR A 538 20.38 -18.81 6.17
CA TYR A 538 20.81 -19.73 7.21
C TYR A 538 19.85 -20.94 7.27
N ALA A 539 20.38 -22.14 7.13
CA ALA A 539 19.62 -23.39 7.16
C ALA A 539 20.30 -24.42 8.09
N PRO A 540 19.87 -24.51 9.36
CA PRO A 540 20.54 -25.33 10.38
C PRO A 540 20.67 -26.78 9.95
N GLY A 541 21.90 -27.34 10.01
CA GLY A 541 22.23 -28.71 9.62
C GLY A 541 22.16 -29.00 8.13
N LYS A 542 22.14 -27.98 7.25
CA LYS A 542 22.04 -28.12 5.79
C LYS A 542 23.30 -27.66 5.05
N GLN A 543 24.47 -27.69 5.70
CA GLN A 543 25.74 -27.24 5.10
C GLN A 543 26.00 -27.82 3.72
N SER A 544 25.78 -29.13 3.51
CA SER A 544 26.01 -29.76 2.21
C SER A 544 25.10 -29.16 1.11
N LYS A 545 23.85 -28.86 1.43
CA LYS A 545 22.91 -28.23 0.49
C LYS A 545 23.29 -26.78 0.22
N ILE A 546 23.68 -26.01 1.24
CA ILE A 546 24.21 -24.66 1.10
C ILE A 546 25.40 -24.66 0.14
N ASN A 547 26.41 -25.48 0.40
CA ASN A 547 27.64 -25.54 -0.40
C ASN A 547 27.40 -26.00 -1.85
N SER A 548 26.42 -26.90 -2.08
CA SER A 548 26.11 -27.35 -3.43
C SER A 548 25.40 -26.32 -4.29
N LEU A 549 24.55 -25.50 -3.71
CA LEU A 549 23.72 -24.51 -4.41
C LEU A 549 24.38 -23.12 -4.47
N PHE A 550 24.94 -22.64 -3.35
CA PHE A 550 25.58 -21.35 -3.24
C PHE A 550 27.10 -21.47 -3.44
N ASN A 551 27.52 -21.78 -4.65
CA ASN A 551 28.93 -21.77 -4.99
C ASN A 551 29.49 -20.33 -5.14
N GLN A 552 30.81 -20.16 -5.20
CA GLN A 552 31.46 -18.85 -5.28
C GLN A 552 30.91 -17.97 -6.42
N LYS A 553 30.66 -18.54 -7.61
CA LYS A 553 30.11 -17.81 -8.76
C LYS A 553 28.69 -17.29 -8.48
N THR A 554 27.86 -18.07 -7.80
CA THR A 554 26.51 -17.71 -7.41
C THR A 554 26.48 -16.62 -6.35
N VAL A 555 27.32 -16.74 -5.32
CA VAL A 555 27.40 -15.79 -4.20
C VAL A 555 27.87 -14.40 -4.65
N LEU A 556 28.75 -14.32 -5.64
CA LEU A 556 29.29 -13.04 -6.13
C LEU A 556 28.43 -12.34 -7.19
N LYS A 557 27.24 -12.86 -7.51
CA LYS A 557 26.31 -12.16 -8.39
C LYS A 557 25.74 -10.92 -7.69
N THR A 558 25.42 -9.91 -8.49
CA THR A 558 24.52 -8.85 -8.04
C THR A 558 23.16 -9.46 -7.70
N CYS A 559 22.66 -9.16 -6.52
CA CYS A 559 21.38 -9.63 -6.02
C CYS A 559 20.47 -8.41 -5.77
N SER A 560 19.27 -8.47 -6.27
CA SER A 560 18.22 -7.52 -5.92
C SER A 560 17.39 -8.08 -4.76
N GLN A 561 16.76 -7.23 -4.00
CA GLN A 561 15.73 -7.62 -3.02
C GLN A 561 14.61 -8.45 -3.67
N LEU A 562 14.33 -8.22 -4.97
CA LEU A 562 13.40 -9.02 -5.79
C LEU A 562 13.81 -10.50 -5.87
N ASP A 563 15.11 -10.79 -5.83
CA ASP A 563 15.70 -12.11 -6.09
C ASP A 563 15.71 -13.01 -4.86
N LEU A 564 15.49 -12.42 -3.66
CA LEU A 564 15.69 -13.13 -2.40
C LEU A 564 14.65 -14.24 -2.19
N ILE A 565 13.37 -13.97 -2.40
CA ILE A 565 12.32 -15.00 -2.26
C ILE A 565 12.42 -16.07 -3.37
N PRO A 566 12.62 -15.74 -4.66
CA PRO A 566 12.94 -16.76 -5.67
C PRO A 566 14.13 -17.64 -5.29
N SER A 567 15.18 -17.08 -4.73
CA SER A 567 16.35 -17.85 -4.27
C SER A 567 16.04 -18.77 -3.08
N ALA A 568 15.19 -18.31 -2.15
CA ALA A 568 14.71 -19.13 -1.04
C ALA A 568 13.87 -20.31 -1.54
N VAL A 569 12.96 -20.06 -2.49
CA VAL A 569 12.13 -21.12 -3.10
C VAL A 569 13.00 -22.08 -3.90
N ALA A 570 13.97 -21.58 -4.65
CA ALA A 570 14.93 -22.43 -5.37
C ALA A 570 15.75 -23.32 -4.41
N PHE A 571 16.15 -22.79 -3.27
CA PHE A 571 16.81 -23.58 -2.23
C PHE A 571 15.89 -24.67 -1.68
N ILE A 572 14.62 -24.36 -1.38
CA ILE A 572 13.67 -25.32 -0.81
C ILE A 572 13.31 -26.41 -1.83
N SER A 573 12.93 -26.02 -3.04
CA SER A 573 12.46 -26.94 -4.09
C SER A 573 13.59 -27.75 -4.75
N GLY A 574 14.79 -27.17 -4.83
CA GLY A 574 15.89 -27.70 -5.66
C GLY A 574 15.82 -27.26 -7.12
N GLU A 575 14.78 -26.52 -7.54
CA GLU A 575 14.63 -25.95 -8.87
C GLU A 575 15.32 -24.57 -8.90
N THR A 576 16.42 -24.41 -9.64
CA THR A 576 17.26 -23.21 -9.55
C THR A 576 16.80 -22.04 -10.40
N ASP A 577 16.06 -22.30 -11.48
CA ASP A 577 15.61 -21.34 -12.51
C ASP A 577 14.23 -20.71 -12.18
N VAL A 578 14.02 -20.32 -10.93
CA VAL A 578 12.73 -19.86 -10.41
C VAL A 578 12.63 -18.33 -10.48
N ARG A 579 11.43 -17.81 -10.81
CA ARG A 579 11.11 -16.37 -10.79
C ARG A 579 9.80 -16.05 -10.11
N LEU A 580 9.73 -14.86 -9.49
CA LEU A 580 8.52 -14.21 -9.00
C LEU A 580 8.50 -12.76 -9.49
N GLY A 581 7.48 -12.38 -10.24
CA GLY A 581 7.47 -11.05 -10.87
C GLY A 581 8.72 -10.83 -11.72
N GLN A 582 9.43 -9.73 -11.49
CA GLN A 582 10.73 -9.47 -12.13
C GLN A 582 11.93 -10.04 -11.36
N GLY A 583 11.73 -10.56 -10.15
CA GLY A 583 12.78 -11.21 -9.37
C GLY A 583 13.11 -12.60 -9.88
N ARG A 584 14.39 -12.96 -9.86
CA ARG A 584 14.91 -14.22 -10.38
C ARG A 584 15.93 -14.83 -9.41
N SER A 585 15.86 -16.12 -9.19
CA SER A 585 16.80 -16.82 -8.30
C SER A 585 18.25 -16.55 -8.67
N VAL A 586 19.09 -16.17 -7.69
CA VAL A 586 20.57 -16.08 -7.88
C VAL A 586 21.19 -17.44 -8.14
N LEU A 587 20.50 -18.54 -7.80
CA LEU A 587 20.94 -19.91 -8.07
C LEU A 587 20.79 -20.29 -9.55
N ASP A 588 20.01 -19.55 -10.32
CA ASP A 588 19.93 -19.75 -11.76
C ASP A 588 21.25 -19.36 -12.45
N THR A 589 21.91 -20.35 -13.05
CA THR A 589 23.23 -20.16 -13.68
C THR A 589 23.18 -19.30 -14.95
N ALA A 590 22.01 -19.17 -15.59
CA ALA A 590 21.80 -18.31 -16.75
C ALA A 590 21.52 -16.84 -16.37
N TYR A 591 21.22 -16.57 -15.11
CA TYR A 591 20.97 -15.21 -14.60
C TYR A 591 22.29 -14.50 -14.25
N ASN A 592 22.49 -13.32 -14.79
CA ASN A 592 23.69 -12.55 -14.54
C ASN A 592 23.64 -11.70 -13.26
N GLY A 593 22.44 -11.49 -12.71
CA GLY A 593 22.21 -10.66 -11.53
C GLY A 593 22.14 -9.17 -11.86
N TYR A 594 21.03 -8.53 -11.53
CA TYR A 594 20.83 -7.10 -11.73
C TYR A 594 20.01 -6.51 -10.58
N SER A 595 20.17 -5.21 -10.31
CA SER A 595 19.26 -4.46 -9.47
C SER A 595 18.80 -3.20 -10.20
N TYR A 596 17.49 -2.90 -10.10
CA TYR A 596 16.86 -1.77 -10.77
C TYR A 596 16.40 -0.76 -9.74
N HIS A 597 16.55 0.54 -10.08
CA HIS A 597 16.16 1.64 -9.22
C HIS A 597 15.59 2.78 -10.03
N PHE A 598 14.77 3.59 -9.39
CA PHE A 598 14.26 4.84 -9.92
C PHE A 598 14.44 5.91 -8.86
N ASP A 599 15.09 6.99 -9.20
CA ASP A 599 15.26 8.15 -8.32
C ASP A 599 15.28 9.44 -9.15
N LYS A 600 14.51 10.43 -8.73
CA LYS A 600 14.47 11.78 -9.33
C LYS A 600 14.32 11.79 -10.85
N GLY A 601 13.44 10.93 -11.36
CA GLY A 601 13.14 10.86 -12.80
C GLY A 601 14.14 10.04 -13.63
N LEU A 602 15.13 9.41 -13.00
CA LEU A 602 16.15 8.60 -13.68
C LEU A 602 16.04 7.14 -13.29
N TYR A 603 16.30 6.26 -14.24
CA TYR A 603 16.42 4.83 -14.03
C TYR A 603 17.89 4.44 -13.87
N TYR A 604 18.13 3.52 -12.93
CA TYR A 604 19.45 2.95 -12.70
C TYR A 604 19.38 1.44 -12.84
N ILE A 605 20.39 0.84 -13.42
CA ILE A 605 20.66 -0.59 -13.34
C ILE A 605 22.06 -0.81 -12.79
N ILE A 606 22.15 -1.66 -11.79
CA ILE A 606 23.41 -2.06 -11.17
C ILE A 606 23.67 -3.52 -11.53
N GLN A 607 24.81 -3.78 -12.11
CA GLN A 607 25.48 -5.08 -12.20
C GLN A 607 26.90 -4.90 -11.71
N TYR A 608 27.08 -5.06 -10.41
CA TYR A 608 28.32 -4.68 -9.76
C TYR A 608 29.56 -5.24 -10.47
N PRO A 609 30.62 -4.47 -10.75
CA PRO A 609 30.82 -3.07 -10.33
C PRO A 609 30.22 -2.00 -11.27
N TYR A 610 29.50 -2.36 -12.31
CA TYR A 610 28.98 -1.42 -13.30
C TYR A 610 27.63 -0.83 -12.87
N VAL A 611 27.47 0.47 -13.15
CA VAL A 611 26.22 1.22 -12.98
C VAL A 611 25.92 1.93 -14.30
N LEU A 612 24.67 1.82 -14.78
CA LEU A 612 24.18 2.56 -15.92
C LEU A 612 22.99 3.41 -15.51
N VAL A 613 22.98 4.66 -15.97
CA VAL A 613 21.90 5.65 -15.72
C VAL A 613 21.18 5.93 -17.02
N MET A 614 19.85 5.91 -17.00
CA MET A 614 18.99 6.07 -18.16
C MET A 614 17.89 7.09 -17.86
N ASN A 615 17.55 7.95 -18.83
CA ASN A 615 16.42 8.88 -18.73
C ASN A 615 15.08 8.16 -19.00
N GLN A 616 13.98 8.91 -18.91
CA GLN A 616 12.65 8.36 -19.14
C GLN A 616 12.31 8.05 -20.60
N GLU A 617 13.13 8.57 -21.55
CA GLU A 617 13.08 8.32 -22.99
C GLU A 617 13.83 7.04 -23.38
N GLY A 618 14.62 6.48 -22.47
CA GLY A 618 15.39 5.26 -22.70
C GLY A 618 16.84 5.51 -23.14
N ASP A 619 17.33 6.75 -23.07
CA ASP A 619 18.70 7.10 -23.44
C ASP A 619 19.66 6.90 -22.28
N CYS A 620 20.83 6.33 -22.55
CA CYS A 620 21.88 6.19 -21.57
C CYS A 620 22.57 7.54 -21.34
N LEU A 621 22.47 8.05 -20.10
CA LEU A 621 23.08 9.31 -19.68
C LEU A 621 24.48 9.13 -19.09
N ASP A 622 24.70 8.03 -18.36
CA ASP A 622 26.01 7.73 -17.75
C ASP A 622 26.22 6.20 -17.67
N PHE A 623 27.47 5.78 -17.75
CA PHE A 623 27.90 4.40 -17.56
C PHE A 623 29.31 4.37 -16.96
N TYR A 624 29.43 3.75 -15.78
CA TYR A 624 30.67 3.78 -15.01
C TYR A 624 30.89 2.54 -14.16
N LYS A 625 32.15 2.32 -13.74
CA LYS A 625 32.47 1.39 -12.65
C LYS A 625 32.44 2.14 -11.31
N GLN A 626 31.75 1.60 -10.35
CA GLN A 626 31.77 2.06 -8.96
C GLN A 626 32.94 1.38 -8.23
N ILE A 627 33.83 2.17 -7.63
CA ILE A 627 34.89 1.65 -6.77
C ILE A 627 34.30 1.43 -5.37
N ARG A 628 34.36 0.20 -4.89
CA ARG A 628 33.76 -0.18 -3.59
C ARG A 628 34.43 0.57 -2.44
N ASN A 629 33.63 0.96 -1.46
CA ASN A 629 34.03 1.75 -0.28
C ASN A 629 34.66 3.12 -0.63
N SER A 630 34.39 3.64 -1.82
CA SER A 630 34.84 4.95 -2.28
C SER A 630 33.75 5.62 -3.11
N ASN A 631 33.65 6.97 -3.04
CA ASN A 631 32.82 7.76 -3.95
C ASN A 631 33.36 7.84 -5.38
N ARG A 632 34.58 7.29 -5.61
CA ARG A 632 35.21 7.33 -6.93
C ARG A 632 34.44 6.45 -7.90
N LYS A 633 34.15 7.00 -9.07
CA LYS A 633 33.62 6.29 -10.22
C LYS A 633 34.56 6.46 -11.40
N GLU A 634 34.76 5.37 -12.14
CA GLU A 634 35.52 5.38 -13.39
C GLU A 634 34.52 5.43 -14.55
N SER A 635 34.48 6.54 -15.28
CA SER A 635 33.58 6.68 -16.42
C SER A 635 33.96 5.68 -17.51
N CYS A 636 32.95 4.97 -18.01
CA CYS A 636 33.08 4.00 -19.09
C CYS A 636 32.23 4.39 -20.30
N ILE A 637 31.59 5.55 -20.28
CA ILE A 637 30.58 5.96 -21.27
C ILE A 637 31.17 6.10 -22.68
N THR A 638 32.42 6.55 -22.77
CA THR A 638 33.18 6.76 -24.01
C THR A 638 34.23 5.68 -24.26
N SER A 639 34.22 4.59 -23.51
CA SER A 639 35.20 3.50 -23.68
C SER A 639 35.08 2.85 -25.04
N ASN A 640 36.22 2.60 -25.69
CA ASN A 640 36.32 1.87 -26.95
C ASN A 640 36.60 0.37 -26.79
N GLU A 641 36.70 -0.12 -25.54
CA GLU A 641 36.86 -1.54 -25.26
C GLU A 641 35.60 -2.33 -25.60
N LEU A 642 35.68 -3.30 -26.49
CA LEU A 642 34.54 -4.11 -26.94
C LEU A 642 33.77 -4.75 -25.81
N LYS A 643 34.43 -5.22 -24.76
CA LYS A 643 33.79 -5.81 -23.57
C LYS A 643 32.98 -4.79 -22.79
N ILE A 644 33.45 -3.57 -22.68
CA ILE A 644 32.76 -2.47 -21.97
C ILE A 644 31.56 -1.99 -22.79
N ILE A 645 31.73 -1.88 -24.11
CA ILE A 645 30.64 -1.54 -25.04
C ILE A 645 29.53 -2.59 -24.97
N ASP A 646 29.87 -3.86 -25.04
CA ASP A 646 28.92 -4.97 -24.96
C ASP A 646 28.20 -5.01 -23.58
N GLN A 647 28.95 -4.77 -22.51
CA GLN A 647 28.37 -4.67 -21.14
C GLN A 647 27.37 -3.52 -21.04
N LYS A 648 27.70 -2.32 -21.53
CA LYS A 648 26.82 -1.16 -21.59
C LYS A 648 25.54 -1.48 -22.37
N TYR A 649 25.68 -2.05 -23.57
CA TYR A 649 24.55 -2.41 -24.42
C TYR A 649 23.59 -3.40 -23.71
N ARG A 650 24.13 -4.47 -23.14
CA ARG A 650 23.35 -5.48 -22.41
C ARG A 650 22.59 -4.88 -21.22
N MET A 651 23.26 -4.05 -20.42
CA MET A 651 22.62 -3.40 -19.27
C MET A 651 21.53 -2.44 -19.70
N GLN A 652 21.75 -1.61 -20.72
CA GLN A 652 20.74 -0.69 -21.23
C GLN A 652 19.54 -1.42 -21.80
N LEU A 653 19.76 -2.45 -22.60
CA LEU A 653 18.69 -3.27 -23.17
C LEU A 653 17.88 -3.95 -22.07
N HIS A 654 18.54 -4.51 -21.06
CA HIS A 654 17.89 -5.19 -19.94
C HIS A 654 17.05 -4.20 -19.11
N LEU A 655 17.56 -3.00 -18.83
CA LEU A 655 16.82 -1.95 -18.15
C LEU A 655 15.59 -1.49 -18.94
N LYS A 656 15.73 -1.32 -20.27
CA LYS A 656 14.59 -0.99 -21.16
C LYS A 656 13.50 -2.06 -21.08
N MET A 657 13.86 -3.33 -21.14
CA MET A 657 12.92 -4.45 -21.02
C MET A 657 12.25 -4.47 -19.65
N ALA A 658 13.00 -4.25 -18.57
CA ALA A 658 12.48 -4.21 -17.20
C ALA A 658 11.46 -3.06 -17.02
N VAL A 659 11.81 -1.85 -17.44
CA VAL A 659 10.93 -0.67 -17.32
C VAL A 659 9.70 -0.79 -18.21
N GLN A 660 9.86 -1.25 -19.46
CA GLN A 660 8.73 -1.42 -20.39
C GLN A 660 7.76 -2.48 -19.86
N SER A 661 8.25 -3.63 -19.47
CA SER A 661 7.39 -4.71 -18.97
C SER A 661 6.70 -4.31 -17.66
N TYR A 662 7.39 -3.61 -16.75
CA TYR A 662 6.81 -3.06 -15.53
C TYR A 662 5.67 -2.09 -15.82
N ARG A 663 5.96 -1.02 -16.61
CA ARG A 663 4.96 0.02 -16.92
C ARG A 663 3.73 -0.57 -17.61
N ASN A 664 3.92 -1.37 -18.66
CA ASN A 664 2.83 -1.91 -19.46
C ASN A 664 2.00 -2.93 -18.68
N ALA A 665 2.63 -3.77 -17.83
CA ALA A 665 1.91 -4.71 -16.97
C ALA A 665 1.04 -4.00 -15.93
N LEU A 666 1.51 -2.89 -15.34
CA LEU A 666 0.73 -2.12 -14.37
C LEU A 666 -0.42 -1.36 -15.02
N ILE A 667 -0.16 -0.67 -16.15
CA ILE A 667 -1.20 0.08 -16.88
C ILE A 667 -2.34 -0.86 -17.30
N ASN A 668 -2.01 -2.05 -17.82
CA ASN A 668 -2.99 -3.01 -18.35
C ASN A 668 -3.54 -3.98 -17.29
N ASN A 669 -3.14 -3.86 -16.01
CA ASN A 669 -3.51 -4.78 -14.94
C ASN A 669 -3.19 -6.26 -15.29
N GLN A 670 -2.00 -6.50 -15.85
CA GLN A 670 -1.60 -7.80 -16.40
C GLN A 670 -0.34 -8.38 -15.71
N TRP A 671 -0.06 -7.99 -14.46
CA TRP A 671 1.16 -8.43 -13.75
C TRP A 671 1.30 -9.95 -13.70
N ASP A 672 0.28 -10.65 -13.20
CA ASP A 672 0.31 -12.11 -13.11
C ASP A 672 0.32 -12.79 -14.48
N GLN A 673 -0.32 -12.20 -15.47
CA GLN A 673 -0.34 -12.74 -16.84
C GLN A 673 1.02 -12.67 -17.51
N GLN A 674 1.77 -11.61 -17.25
CA GLN A 674 3.08 -11.37 -17.84
C GLN A 674 4.20 -12.10 -17.11
N PHE A 675 4.16 -12.13 -15.76
CA PHE A 675 5.30 -12.59 -14.97
C PHE A 675 5.08 -13.91 -14.25
N ASN A 676 3.85 -14.31 -13.98
CA ASN A 676 3.54 -15.42 -13.07
C ASN A 676 2.76 -16.57 -13.72
N ARG A 677 2.61 -16.56 -15.03
CA ARG A 677 1.99 -17.66 -15.81
C ARG A 677 3.02 -18.54 -16.51
#